data_aad3cdec67fd5eedc7d5bff038eba81c
#
_entry.id   aad3cdec67fd5eedc7d5bff038eba81c
#
_cell.length_a   1.000
_cell.length_b   1.000
_cell.length_c   1.000
_cell.angle_alpha   90.00
_cell.angle_beta   90.00
_cell.angle_gamma   90.00
#
_symmetry.space_group_name_H-M   'P 1'
#
loop_
_entity.id
_entity.type
_entity.pdbx_description
1 polymer ?
#
loop_
_entity_poly.entity_id
_entity_poly.type
_entity_poly.pdbx_seq_one_letter_code
_entity_poly.pdbx_strand_id
1 'polypeptide(L)'
;MRTAKAVVALTVLAFSVSYLLPALTAWPRGLLAAMAMALMLVVRRSTILGEAGLALLLVFGFGAAPGLLGLVAGSLLLRARAWVAVPGALAVVAGASLATPGAGASSTLGTAISTALTSLVVYGLTRMADQVGRVSSARTALAVAAVSRERLRIADDLESSVGRGLEAIATGVRQRAEPALLLERAREVLTETRSVSVDYRSLSLDAELTAARAVLEAAGVEVRVTAGHAEPLGPPGALLALVLREAVTNLLQYGRAKQCTIETGQVWVRVTHDGLRTPETALSLAERVRTAGGRFAADLTPEGLLRVEAELPAGIPRDPGHGPAHLLAVSVLVAVLAGLCARPLLYFGGDVAVAALLGVSALLQVHHSRLVRPPAWGLTLALQAVVTYAPFLWYGRAWLALPGLLGASALLLLPAPLSWAALALVTGSVTVIGSLAGLAPGELVNWTLTTPITALVVYGLGRLAQLVAELERAREELARDAVLRERLRASRDLHDLLGHNLAGILLKLELAGRLPEQAGAHLTDVEVMLERARADLLAASGHRHELSLEQEAANARELLRAAGIEVELTFEEVPGPAQSLVAVVLREAVTNILRHSRARHATIVITAEPSLSVVNDGVPHAVPGRVGAGLGNLRTRVEEAGGTFSAGSEDGRFRLTAALDPARLLGDAHGVDPVAGVELGGDGAQVVADRPRR
;
A
#
# COMPACT_ATOMS: atom_id res chain seq x y z
N MET A 1 2.22 -9.73 -12.67
CA MET A 1 1.91 -8.93 -13.88
C MET A 1 1.60 -9.80 -15.11
N ARG A 2 2.44 -10.79 -15.49
CA ARG A 2 2.18 -11.67 -16.66
C ARG A 2 0.86 -12.45 -16.54
N THR A 3 0.56 -13.02 -15.37
CA THR A 3 -0.67 -13.77 -15.10
C THR A 3 -1.94 -12.94 -15.24
N ALA A 4 -1.98 -11.71 -14.73
CA ALA A 4 -3.14 -10.82 -14.84
C ALA A 4 -3.43 -10.45 -16.30
N LYS A 5 -2.40 -10.10 -17.09
CA LYS A 5 -2.55 -9.82 -18.51
C LYS A 5 -2.98 -11.06 -19.31
N ALA A 6 -2.51 -12.24 -18.92
CA ALA A 6 -2.90 -13.50 -19.56
C ALA A 6 -4.38 -13.81 -19.32
N VAL A 7 -4.92 -13.57 -18.11
CA VAL A 7 -6.35 -13.75 -17.80
C VAL A 7 -7.21 -12.84 -18.68
N VAL A 8 -6.84 -11.55 -18.80
CA VAL A 8 -7.55 -10.60 -19.68
C VAL A 8 -7.54 -11.09 -21.14
N ALA A 9 -6.36 -11.46 -21.66
CA ALA A 9 -6.23 -11.91 -23.05
C ALA A 9 -7.04 -13.18 -23.33
N LEU A 10 -6.99 -14.16 -22.41
CA LEU A 10 -7.73 -15.41 -22.53
C LEU A 10 -9.25 -15.15 -22.51
N THR A 11 -9.72 -14.29 -21.63
CA THR A 11 -11.15 -13.93 -21.55
C THR A 11 -11.64 -13.23 -22.81
N VAL A 12 -10.88 -12.24 -23.31
CA VAL A 12 -11.22 -11.55 -24.56
C VAL A 12 -11.25 -12.53 -25.74
N LEU A 13 -10.27 -13.41 -25.81
CA LEU A 13 -10.22 -14.45 -26.86
C LEU A 13 -11.43 -15.39 -26.75
N ALA A 14 -11.77 -15.83 -25.54
CA ALA A 14 -12.91 -16.72 -25.30
C ALA A 14 -14.24 -16.10 -25.74
N PHE A 15 -14.49 -14.82 -25.40
CA PHE A 15 -15.65 -14.09 -25.89
C PHE A 15 -15.64 -13.94 -27.41
N SER A 16 -14.48 -13.60 -27.99
CA SER A 16 -14.33 -13.46 -29.44
C SER A 16 -14.71 -14.74 -30.19
N VAL A 17 -14.23 -15.88 -29.72
CA VAL A 17 -14.55 -17.20 -30.29
C VAL A 17 -16.03 -17.50 -30.13
N SER A 18 -16.62 -17.30 -28.94
CA SER A 18 -18.03 -17.57 -28.67
C SER A 18 -18.96 -16.74 -29.57
N TYR A 19 -18.68 -15.45 -29.72
CA TYR A 19 -19.51 -14.56 -30.55
C TYR A 19 -19.31 -14.73 -32.07
N LEU A 20 -18.15 -15.26 -32.48
CA LEU A 20 -17.88 -15.57 -33.88
C LEU A 20 -18.53 -16.86 -34.33
N LEU A 21 -18.85 -17.76 -33.41
CA LEU A 21 -19.37 -19.11 -33.73
C LEU A 21 -20.52 -19.13 -34.75
N PRO A 22 -21.56 -18.28 -34.65
CA PRO A 22 -22.63 -18.23 -35.64
C PRO A 22 -22.13 -17.90 -37.05
N ALA A 23 -21.13 -17.04 -37.18
CA ALA A 23 -20.55 -16.65 -38.46
C ALA A 23 -19.67 -17.74 -39.11
N LEU A 24 -19.15 -18.69 -38.32
CA LEU A 24 -18.27 -19.75 -38.80
C LEU A 24 -19.01 -20.87 -39.53
N THR A 25 -20.32 -20.94 -39.44
CA THR A 25 -21.14 -22.03 -40.04
C THR A 25 -21.22 -21.97 -41.58
N ALA A 26 -20.88 -20.83 -42.17
CA ALA A 26 -20.97 -20.61 -43.63
C ALA A 26 -19.57 -20.51 -44.27
N TRP A 27 -19.08 -21.59 -44.88
CA TRP A 27 -17.83 -21.59 -45.66
C TRP A 27 -18.06 -20.97 -47.05
N PRO A 28 -17.20 -20.03 -47.59
CA PRO A 28 -15.92 -19.52 -47.05
C PRO A 28 -16.07 -18.24 -46.21
N ARG A 29 -17.28 -17.73 -46.02
CA ARG A 29 -17.53 -16.49 -45.23
C ARG A 29 -16.98 -16.57 -43.79
N GLY A 30 -17.02 -17.74 -43.19
CA GLY A 30 -16.49 -17.98 -41.85
C GLY A 30 -14.97 -17.69 -41.73
N LEU A 31 -14.20 -17.98 -42.78
CA LEU A 31 -12.77 -17.69 -42.80
C LEU A 31 -12.52 -16.18 -42.83
N LEU A 32 -13.27 -15.43 -43.63
CA LEU A 32 -13.18 -13.97 -43.69
C LEU A 32 -13.60 -13.34 -42.35
N ALA A 33 -14.62 -13.88 -41.70
CA ALA A 33 -15.05 -13.45 -40.37
C ALA A 33 -13.96 -13.70 -39.33
N ALA A 34 -13.24 -14.84 -39.35
CA ALA A 34 -12.13 -15.13 -38.47
C ALA A 34 -10.96 -14.17 -38.70
N MET A 35 -10.65 -13.84 -39.95
CA MET A 35 -9.61 -12.86 -40.29
C MET A 35 -9.98 -11.44 -39.79
N ALA A 36 -11.25 -11.02 -40.01
CA ALA A 36 -11.73 -9.73 -39.52
C ALA A 36 -11.69 -9.66 -37.97
N MET A 37 -12.00 -10.75 -37.28
CA MET A 37 -11.88 -10.85 -35.82
C MET A 37 -10.43 -10.74 -35.38
N ALA A 38 -9.52 -11.44 -36.01
CA ALA A 38 -8.07 -11.34 -35.70
C ALA A 38 -7.57 -9.90 -35.89
N LEU A 39 -7.98 -9.24 -36.99
CA LEU A 39 -7.65 -7.85 -37.25
C LEU A 39 -8.26 -6.92 -36.19
N MET A 40 -9.52 -7.15 -35.79
CA MET A 40 -10.18 -6.39 -34.72
C MET A 40 -9.39 -6.46 -33.40
N LEU A 41 -8.93 -7.64 -33.02
CA LEU A 41 -8.14 -7.83 -31.79
C LEU A 41 -6.78 -7.11 -31.84
N VAL A 42 -6.18 -6.99 -33.03
CA VAL A 42 -4.95 -6.21 -33.24
C VAL A 42 -5.24 -4.70 -33.17
N VAL A 43 -6.22 -4.24 -33.94
CA VAL A 43 -6.61 -2.82 -34.06
C VAL A 43 -7.18 -2.29 -32.74
N ARG A 44 -7.78 -3.14 -31.92
CA ARG A 44 -8.26 -2.81 -30.58
C ARG A 44 -7.20 -2.10 -29.72
N ARG A 45 -5.92 -2.35 -29.94
CA ARG A 45 -4.83 -1.71 -29.17
C ARG A 45 -4.55 -0.28 -29.63
N SER A 46 -4.91 0.08 -30.86
CA SER A 46 -4.57 1.36 -31.46
C SER A 46 -5.74 2.33 -31.52
N THR A 47 -6.87 1.94 -32.09
CA THR A 47 -8.01 2.84 -32.35
C THR A 47 -9.35 2.23 -31.94
N ILE A 48 -10.20 3.04 -31.27
CA ILE A 48 -11.57 2.64 -30.91
C ILE A 48 -12.46 2.60 -32.16
N LEU A 49 -12.29 3.54 -33.09
CA LEU A 49 -13.07 3.62 -34.30
C LEU A 49 -12.83 2.42 -35.23
N GLY A 50 -11.58 1.98 -35.36
CA GLY A 50 -11.24 0.77 -36.11
C GLY A 50 -11.83 -0.49 -35.49
N GLU A 51 -11.77 -0.62 -34.15
CA GLU A 51 -12.40 -1.71 -33.40
C GLU A 51 -13.93 -1.73 -33.64
N ALA A 52 -14.58 -0.56 -33.54
CA ALA A 52 -16.01 -0.41 -33.73
C ALA A 52 -16.44 -0.75 -35.17
N GLY A 53 -15.73 -0.25 -36.20
CA GLY A 53 -16.02 -0.56 -37.60
C GLY A 53 -15.90 -2.04 -37.91
N LEU A 54 -14.85 -2.71 -37.42
CA LEU A 54 -14.70 -4.17 -37.61
C LEU A 54 -15.73 -4.98 -36.82
N ALA A 55 -16.10 -4.55 -35.62
CA ALA A 55 -17.17 -5.19 -34.83
C ALA A 55 -18.54 -5.08 -35.53
N LEU A 56 -18.88 -3.90 -36.10
CA LEU A 56 -20.11 -3.72 -36.90
C LEU A 56 -20.08 -4.59 -38.16
N LEU A 57 -18.95 -4.65 -38.86
CA LEU A 57 -18.79 -5.52 -40.02
C LEU A 57 -19.01 -7.00 -39.65
N LEU A 58 -18.46 -7.44 -38.52
CA LEU A 58 -18.63 -8.81 -38.02
C LEU A 58 -20.09 -9.12 -37.69
N VAL A 59 -20.79 -8.23 -37.01
CA VAL A 59 -22.18 -8.44 -36.60
C VAL A 59 -23.13 -8.37 -37.80
N PHE A 60 -23.09 -7.30 -38.61
CA PHE A 60 -24.05 -7.06 -39.69
C PHE A 60 -23.64 -7.70 -41.03
N GLY A 61 -22.32 -7.80 -41.31
CA GLY A 61 -21.83 -8.38 -42.56
C GLY A 61 -21.67 -9.89 -42.51
N PHE A 62 -21.20 -10.42 -41.37
CA PHE A 62 -20.90 -11.85 -41.21
C PHE A 62 -21.86 -12.60 -40.29
N GLY A 63 -22.78 -11.93 -39.61
CA GLY A 63 -23.74 -12.57 -38.70
C GLY A 63 -23.17 -13.03 -37.36
N ALA A 64 -22.10 -12.40 -36.90
CA ALA A 64 -21.59 -12.63 -35.54
C ALA A 64 -22.62 -12.19 -34.49
N ALA A 65 -22.57 -12.80 -33.31
CA ALA A 65 -23.53 -12.47 -32.26
C ALA A 65 -23.38 -11.00 -31.81
N PRO A 66 -24.49 -10.25 -31.62
CA PRO A 66 -24.46 -8.82 -31.27
C PRO A 66 -23.74 -8.51 -29.95
N GLY A 67 -23.64 -9.48 -29.02
CA GLY A 67 -22.85 -9.38 -27.79
C GLY A 67 -21.38 -9.03 -28.03
N LEU A 68 -20.86 -9.23 -29.25
CA LEU A 68 -19.51 -8.82 -29.65
C LEU A 68 -19.29 -7.30 -29.50
N LEU A 69 -20.33 -6.49 -29.70
CA LEU A 69 -20.28 -5.04 -29.52
C LEU A 69 -19.93 -4.63 -28.06
N GLY A 70 -20.13 -5.54 -27.11
CA GLY A 70 -19.68 -5.35 -25.72
C GLY A 70 -18.17 -5.21 -25.57
N LEU A 71 -17.37 -5.77 -26.49
CA LEU A 71 -15.92 -5.54 -26.50
C LEU A 71 -15.60 -4.07 -26.81
N VAL A 72 -16.32 -3.47 -27.77
CA VAL A 72 -16.19 -2.05 -28.15
C VAL A 72 -16.62 -1.16 -26.99
N ALA A 73 -17.77 -1.46 -26.37
CA ALA A 73 -18.27 -0.72 -25.21
C ALA A 73 -17.29 -0.78 -24.02
N GLY A 74 -16.69 -1.95 -23.76
CA GLY A 74 -15.64 -2.13 -22.75
C GLY A 74 -14.39 -1.31 -23.06
N SER A 75 -13.94 -1.29 -24.32
CA SER A 75 -12.82 -0.47 -24.78
C SER A 75 -13.09 1.03 -24.64
N LEU A 76 -14.32 1.46 -24.90
CA LEU A 76 -14.76 2.83 -24.73
C LEU A 76 -14.70 3.27 -23.25
N LEU A 77 -15.19 2.42 -22.35
CA LEU A 77 -15.12 2.66 -20.89
C LEU A 77 -13.68 2.77 -20.37
N LEU A 78 -12.72 2.10 -21.02
CA LEU A 78 -11.32 2.12 -20.62
C LEU A 78 -10.56 3.37 -21.08
N ARG A 79 -10.92 3.93 -22.25
CA ARG A 79 -10.10 4.93 -22.96
C ARG A 79 -10.72 6.32 -23.01
N ALA A 80 -12.06 6.42 -23.02
CA ALA A 80 -12.73 7.70 -23.08
C ALA A 80 -12.95 8.30 -21.68
N ARG A 81 -13.18 9.61 -21.63
CA ARG A 81 -13.57 10.30 -20.38
C ARG A 81 -14.96 9.81 -19.94
N ALA A 82 -15.20 9.72 -18.63
CA ALA A 82 -16.42 9.12 -18.08
C ALA A 82 -17.73 9.69 -18.67
N TRP A 83 -17.78 11.00 -18.94
CA TRP A 83 -18.95 11.68 -19.52
C TRP A 83 -19.23 11.31 -20.98
N VAL A 84 -18.25 10.76 -21.72
CA VAL A 84 -18.42 10.19 -23.07
C VAL A 84 -18.54 8.67 -23.01
N ALA A 85 -17.73 8.05 -22.14
CA ALA A 85 -17.60 6.60 -22.06
C ALA A 85 -18.91 5.92 -21.65
N VAL A 86 -19.57 6.44 -20.61
CA VAL A 86 -20.81 5.85 -20.08
C VAL A 86 -21.98 5.99 -21.07
N PRO A 87 -22.32 7.21 -21.58
CA PRO A 87 -23.37 7.33 -22.60
C PRO A 87 -23.05 6.56 -23.87
N GLY A 88 -21.79 6.55 -24.31
CA GLY A 88 -21.35 5.81 -25.49
C GLY A 88 -21.48 4.30 -25.32
N ALA A 89 -21.11 3.75 -24.17
CA ALA A 89 -21.31 2.33 -23.87
C ALA A 89 -22.79 1.95 -23.82
N LEU A 90 -23.64 2.80 -23.23
CA LEU A 90 -25.09 2.61 -23.22
C LEU A 90 -25.68 2.66 -24.64
N ALA A 91 -25.22 3.57 -25.49
CA ALA A 91 -25.63 3.65 -26.89
C ALA A 91 -25.24 2.38 -27.68
N VAL A 92 -24.04 1.83 -27.42
CA VAL A 92 -23.61 0.56 -28.04
C VAL A 92 -24.47 -0.61 -27.55
N VAL A 93 -24.84 -0.68 -26.28
CA VAL A 93 -25.73 -1.71 -25.73
C VAL A 93 -27.13 -1.60 -26.35
N ALA A 94 -27.67 -0.38 -26.41
CA ALA A 94 -28.97 -0.13 -27.06
C ALA A 94 -28.94 -0.50 -28.56
N GLY A 95 -27.89 -0.09 -29.29
CA GLY A 95 -27.71 -0.43 -30.70
C GLY A 95 -27.60 -1.94 -30.96
N ALA A 96 -26.89 -2.67 -30.08
CA ALA A 96 -26.81 -4.14 -30.13
C ALA A 96 -28.17 -4.79 -29.94
N SER A 97 -29.02 -4.24 -29.08
CA SER A 97 -30.38 -4.73 -28.84
C SER A 97 -31.29 -4.53 -30.06
N LEU A 98 -31.14 -3.41 -30.75
CA LEU A 98 -31.89 -3.09 -31.98
C LEU A 98 -31.39 -3.89 -33.20
N ALA A 99 -30.20 -4.49 -33.14
CA ALA A 99 -29.66 -5.34 -34.21
C ALA A 99 -30.33 -6.72 -34.33
N THR A 100 -31.32 -7.02 -33.49
CA THR A 100 -32.13 -8.26 -33.54
C THR A 100 -33.58 -7.97 -33.96
N PRO A 101 -33.83 -7.57 -35.20
CA PRO A 101 -35.20 -7.25 -35.68
C PRO A 101 -36.09 -8.50 -35.67
N GLY A 102 -37.29 -8.36 -35.14
CA GLY A 102 -38.29 -9.45 -35.08
C GLY A 102 -38.11 -10.41 -33.88
N ALA A 103 -37.12 -10.22 -33.04
CA ALA A 103 -36.99 -10.96 -31.80
C ALA A 103 -37.95 -10.39 -30.73
N GLY A 104 -38.63 -11.25 -29.99
CA GLY A 104 -39.49 -10.82 -28.88
C GLY A 104 -38.73 -10.05 -27.81
N ALA A 105 -39.44 -9.31 -26.95
CA ALA A 105 -38.87 -8.45 -25.93
C ALA A 105 -37.82 -9.15 -25.03
N SER A 106 -38.00 -10.43 -24.71
CA SER A 106 -37.06 -11.24 -23.93
C SER A 106 -35.71 -11.45 -24.62
N SER A 107 -35.73 -11.66 -25.96
CA SER A 107 -34.49 -11.83 -26.74
C SER A 107 -33.69 -10.52 -26.87
N THR A 108 -34.40 -9.41 -27.10
CA THR A 108 -33.81 -8.07 -27.17
C THR A 108 -33.15 -7.69 -25.84
N LEU A 109 -33.85 -7.93 -24.74
CA LEU A 109 -33.31 -7.68 -23.40
C LEU A 109 -32.13 -8.62 -23.04
N GLY A 110 -32.20 -9.90 -23.47
CA GLY A 110 -31.10 -10.86 -23.34
C GLY A 110 -29.86 -10.41 -24.10
N THR A 111 -30.00 -9.81 -25.27
CA THR A 111 -28.89 -9.22 -26.05
C THR A 111 -28.30 -8.00 -25.34
N ALA A 112 -29.15 -7.11 -24.80
CA ALA A 112 -28.71 -5.96 -24.01
C ALA A 112 -27.86 -6.40 -22.82
N ILE A 113 -28.35 -7.36 -22.03
CA ILE A 113 -27.65 -7.89 -20.85
C ILE A 113 -26.31 -8.53 -21.25
N SER A 114 -26.28 -9.35 -22.30
CA SER A 114 -25.05 -9.99 -22.77
C SER A 114 -24.01 -8.97 -23.23
N THR A 115 -24.41 -7.94 -23.95
CA THR A 115 -23.52 -6.86 -24.41
C THR A 115 -23.00 -6.04 -23.24
N ALA A 116 -23.86 -5.65 -22.29
CA ALA A 116 -23.50 -4.92 -21.09
C ALA A 116 -22.56 -5.75 -20.20
N LEU A 117 -22.84 -7.04 -20.02
CA LEU A 117 -22.03 -7.96 -19.25
C LEU A 117 -20.62 -8.11 -19.85
N THR A 118 -20.53 -8.31 -21.17
CA THR A 118 -19.24 -8.38 -21.87
C THR A 118 -18.45 -7.09 -21.69
N SER A 119 -19.10 -5.93 -21.83
CA SER A 119 -18.49 -4.62 -21.60
C SER A 119 -17.94 -4.48 -20.19
N LEU A 120 -18.72 -4.85 -19.17
CA LEU A 120 -18.36 -4.78 -17.76
C LEU A 120 -17.20 -5.73 -17.42
N VAL A 121 -17.22 -6.95 -17.95
CA VAL A 121 -16.14 -7.94 -17.76
C VAL A 121 -14.84 -7.44 -18.36
N VAL A 122 -14.85 -6.96 -19.59
CA VAL A 122 -13.67 -6.44 -20.27
C VAL A 122 -13.10 -5.22 -19.54
N TYR A 123 -13.96 -4.29 -19.16
CA TYR A 123 -13.60 -3.13 -18.36
C TYR A 123 -12.99 -3.55 -17.01
N GLY A 124 -13.71 -4.39 -16.26
CA GLY A 124 -13.32 -4.81 -14.93
C GLY A 124 -11.99 -5.56 -14.91
N LEU A 125 -11.84 -6.60 -15.73
CA LEU A 125 -10.62 -7.38 -15.79
C LEU A 125 -9.40 -6.53 -16.22
N THR A 126 -9.57 -5.67 -17.23
CA THR A 126 -8.48 -4.80 -17.69
C THR A 126 -8.09 -3.78 -16.61
N ARG A 127 -9.08 -3.15 -15.98
CA ARG A 127 -8.87 -2.17 -14.92
C ARG A 127 -8.19 -2.77 -13.71
N MET A 128 -8.59 -3.98 -13.31
CA MET A 128 -7.97 -4.72 -12.22
C MET A 128 -6.55 -5.17 -12.55
N ALA A 129 -6.29 -5.66 -13.77
CA ALA A 129 -4.95 -6.00 -14.23
C ALA A 129 -4.01 -4.79 -14.23
N ASP A 130 -4.50 -3.60 -14.62
CA ASP A 130 -3.76 -2.34 -14.55
C ASP A 130 -3.53 -1.90 -13.10
N GLN A 131 -4.47 -2.14 -12.20
CA GLN A 131 -4.30 -1.89 -10.76
C GLN A 131 -3.20 -2.76 -10.17
N VAL A 132 -3.21 -4.07 -10.45
CA VAL A 132 -2.14 -4.99 -10.05
C VAL A 132 -0.78 -4.48 -10.53
N GLY A 133 -0.69 -3.99 -11.77
CA GLY A 133 0.52 -3.39 -12.33
C GLY A 133 0.99 -2.16 -11.55
N ARG A 134 0.08 -1.23 -11.25
CA ARG A 134 0.38 0.01 -10.50
C ARG A 134 0.79 -0.24 -9.06
N VAL A 135 0.07 -1.12 -8.36
CA VAL A 135 0.39 -1.47 -6.97
C VAL A 135 1.76 -2.14 -6.90
N SER A 136 2.09 -3.01 -7.86
CA SER A 136 3.38 -3.69 -7.89
C SER A 136 4.56 -2.74 -8.17
N SER A 137 4.40 -1.72 -9.03
CA SER A 137 5.45 -0.74 -9.31
C SER A 137 5.63 0.30 -8.20
N ALA A 138 4.55 0.69 -7.51
CA ALA A 138 4.61 1.63 -6.39
C ALA A 138 5.19 1.03 -5.08
N ARG A 139 5.44 -0.27 -5.03
CA ARG A 139 5.81 -1.01 -3.83
C ARG A 139 7.11 -0.52 -3.20
N THR A 140 8.15 -0.33 -4.00
CA THR A 140 9.48 0.13 -3.54
C THR A 140 9.46 1.61 -3.16
N ALA A 141 8.80 2.45 -3.96
CA ALA A 141 8.73 3.88 -3.72
C ALA A 141 8.06 4.24 -2.39
N LEU A 142 7.06 3.47 -1.96
CA LEU A 142 6.35 3.72 -0.71
C LEU A 142 7.12 3.28 0.53
N ALA A 143 7.85 2.16 0.46
CA ALA A 143 8.74 1.75 1.54
C ALA A 143 9.82 2.83 1.77
N VAL A 144 10.44 3.32 0.69
CA VAL A 144 11.43 4.41 0.77
C VAL A 144 10.81 5.70 1.32
N ALA A 145 9.61 6.09 0.87
CA ALA A 145 8.93 7.27 1.39
C ALA A 145 8.52 7.13 2.86
N ALA A 146 8.17 5.92 3.32
CA ALA A 146 7.87 5.65 4.72
C ALA A 146 9.12 5.77 5.59
N VAL A 147 10.26 5.20 5.16
CA VAL A 147 11.55 5.33 5.83
C VAL A 147 12.00 6.80 5.88
N SER A 148 11.90 7.54 4.79
CA SER A 148 12.28 8.97 4.76
C SER A 148 11.45 9.82 5.71
N ARG A 149 10.14 9.56 5.80
CA ARG A 149 9.27 10.23 6.77
C ARG A 149 9.65 9.90 8.21
N GLU A 150 9.94 8.63 8.48
CA GLU A 150 10.33 8.20 9.81
C GLU A 150 11.69 8.79 10.22
N ARG A 151 12.65 8.90 9.29
CA ARG A 151 13.93 9.61 9.55
C ARG A 151 13.69 11.07 9.94
N LEU A 152 12.84 11.77 9.19
CA LEU A 152 12.51 13.17 9.51
C LEU A 152 11.85 13.28 10.91
N ARG A 153 10.96 12.36 11.25
CA ARG A 153 10.33 12.33 12.57
C ARG A 153 11.34 12.06 13.68
N ILE A 154 12.23 11.08 13.50
CA ILE A 154 13.31 10.78 14.44
C ILE A 154 14.22 12.00 14.59
N ALA A 155 14.54 12.67 13.50
CA ALA A 155 15.35 13.88 13.51
C ALA A 155 14.74 15.00 14.34
N ASP A 156 13.45 15.27 14.14
CA ASP A 156 12.69 16.30 14.87
C ASP A 156 12.57 15.95 16.37
N ASP A 157 12.26 14.69 16.70
CA ASP A 157 12.22 14.21 18.07
C ASP A 157 13.57 14.37 18.78
N LEU A 158 14.69 14.06 18.11
CA LEU A 158 16.04 14.16 18.65
C LEU A 158 16.52 15.61 18.81
N GLU A 159 16.25 16.46 17.83
CA GLU A 159 16.59 17.90 17.91
C GLU A 159 15.82 18.56 19.06
N SER A 160 14.53 18.23 19.18
CA SER A 160 13.66 18.83 20.20
C SER A 160 13.94 18.38 21.63
N SER A 161 14.57 17.21 21.83
CA SER A 161 14.93 16.68 23.15
C SER A 161 16.45 16.86 23.40
N VAL A 162 17.25 15.97 22.85
CA VAL A 162 18.70 15.90 23.10
C VAL A 162 19.44 17.13 22.56
N GLY A 163 19.05 17.64 21.36
CA GLY A 163 19.70 18.80 20.74
C GLY A 163 19.60 20.05 21.61
N ARG A 164 18.42 20.34 22.14
CA ARG A 164 18.23 21.48 23.07
C ARG A 164 19.02 21.31 24.38
N GLY A 165 19.12 20.09 24.89
CA GLY A 165 19.90 19.78 26.07
C GLY A 165 21.40 20.03 25.86
N LEU A 166 21.96 19.57 24.74
CA LEU A 166 23.36 19.81 24.36
C LEU A 166 23.67 21.32 24.20
N GLU A 167 22.75 22.07 23.57
CA GLU A 167 22.88 23.52 23.36
C GLU A 167 22.85 24.27 24.70
N ALA A 168 21.99 23.85 25.64
CA ALA A 168 21.94 24.42 26.98
C ALA A 168 23.26 24.22 27.75
N ILE A 169 23.87 23.03 27.63
CA ILE A 169 25.19 22.75 28.24
C ILE A 169 26.28 23.61 27.57
N ALA A 170 26.29 23.67 26.21
CA ALA A 170 27.25 24.48 25.46
C ALA A 170 27.17 25.96 25.81
N THR A 171 25.97 26.50 25.95
CA THR A 171 25.76 27.89 26.39
C THR A 171 26.25 28.12 27.81
N GLY A 172 25.99 27.19 28.74
CA GLY A 172 26.48 27.27 30.10
C GLY A 172 28.01 27.21 30.17
N VAL A 173 28.68 26.39 29.36
CA VAL A 173 30.15 26.34 29.27
C VAL A 173 30.72 27.69 28.78
N ARG A 174 30.14 28.26 27.71
CA ARG A 174 30.55 29.58 27.19
C ARG A 174 30.34 30.70 28.21
N GLN A 175 29.29 30.63 29.01
CA GLN A 175 28.97 31.60 30.07
C GLN A 175 29.78 31.35 31.35
N ARG A 176 30.67 30.32 31.39
CA ARG A 176 31.43 29.90 32.57
C ARG A 176 30.55 29.62 33.78
N ALA A 177 29.41 28.97 33.57
CA ALA A 177 28.52 28.53 34.63
C ALA A 177 29.23 27.53 35.56
N GLU A 178 28.75 27.39 36.79
CA GLU A 178 29.32 26.51 37.79
C GLU A 178 29.32 25.05 37.28
N PRO A 179 30.48 24.33 37.39
CA PRO A 179 30.59 22.94 36.88
C PRO A 179 29.56 21.98 37.47
N ALA A 180 29.11 22.20 38.69
CA ALA A 180 28.08 21.38 39.33
C ALA A 180 26.73 21.46 38.62
N LEU A 181 26.31 22.66 38.18
CA LEU A 181 25.07 22.87 37.42
C LEU A 181 25.15 22.26 36.02
N LEU A 182 26.31 22.38 35.37
CA LEU A 182 26.54 21.77 34.06
C LEU A 182 26.52 20.24 34.12
N LEU A 183 27.05 19.68 35.20
CA LEU A 183 27.06 18.23 35.48
C LEU A 183 25.64 17.70 35.66
N GLU A 184 24.79 18.41 36.40
CA GLU A 184 23.39 18.03 36.60
C GLU A 184 22.63 18.01 35.27
N ARG A 185 22.76 19.07 34.45
CA ARG A 185 22.16 19.12 33.12
C ARG A 185 22.66 18.03 32.17
N ALA A 186 23.96 17.72 32.21
CA ALA A 186 24.51 16.64 31.40
C ALA A 186 23.98 15.26 31.82
N ARG A 187 23.67 15.04 33.09
CA ARG A 187 23.02 13.83 33.60
C ARG A 187 21.57 13.74 33.12
N GLU A 188 20.82 14.85 33.10
CA GLU A 188 19.48 14.90 32.57
C GLU A 188 19.47 14.52 31.09
N VAL A 189 20.34 15.14 30.28
CA VAL A 189 20.44 14.85 28.83
C VAL A 189 20.81 13.38 28.58
N LEU A 190 21.72 12.81 29.36
CA LEU A 190 22.07 11.39 29.25
C LEU A 190 20.88 10.49 29.58
N THR A 191 20.12 10.84 30.60
CA THR A 191 18.93 10.08 31.00
C THR A 191 17.87 10.15 29.92
N GLU A 192 17.62 11.33 29.34
CA GLU A 192 16.70 11.55 28.25
C GLU A 192 17.12 10.81 26.97
N THR A 193 18.41 10.88 26.59
CA THR A 193 18.98 10.13 25.47
C THR A 193 18.78 8.62 25.62
N ARG A 194 19.00 8.11 26.83
CA ARG A 194 18.75 6.70 27.14
C ARG A 194 17.27 6.34 27.04
N SER A 195 16.39 7.19 27.55
CA SER A 195 14.94 6.99 27.44
C SER A 195 14.48 6.93 25.98
N VAL A 196 14.89 7.89 25.16
CA VAL A 196 14.58 7.93 23.72
C VAL A 196 15.14 6.70 23.00
N SER A 197 16.39 6.30 23.31
CA SER A 197 16.99 5.09 22.72
C SER A 197 16.24 3.81 23.14
N VAL A 198 15.74 3.74 24.37
CA VAL A 198 14.92 2.63 24.87
C VAL A 198 13.56 2.61 24.21
N ASP A 199 12.92 3.76 24.03
CA ASP A 199 11.62 3.85 23.34
C ASP A 199 11.69 3.38 21.88
N TYR A 200 12.78 3.67 21.18
CA TYR A 200 12.99 3.14 19.82
C TYR A 200 13.35 1.65 19.81
N ARG A 201 14.00 1.13 20.83
CA ARG A 201 14.40 -0.29 20.96
C ARG A 201 13.27 -1.17 21.47
N SER A 202 12.36 -0.64 22.29
CA SER A 202 11.25 -1.38 22.92
C SER A 202 10.12 -1.79 21.96
N LEU A 203 10.32 -1.63 20.66
CA LEU A 203 9.29 -1.89 19.64
C LEU A 203 9.34 -3.30 19.04
N SER A 204 10.36 -4.12 19.36
CA SER A 204 10.52 -5.49 18.88
C SER A 204 10.50 -6.48 20.03
N LEU A 205 9.51 -7.37 20.04
CA LEU A 205 9.41 -8.45 21.02
C LEU A 205 10.55 -9.46 20.85
N ASP A 206 11.01 -9.72 19.63
CA ASP A 206 12.16 -10.59 19.34
C ASP A 206 13.47 -10.07 19.91
N ALA A 207 13.72 -8.77 19.78
CA ALA A 207 14.92 -8.13 20.37
C ALA A 207 14.89 -8.24 21.89
N GLU A 208 13.72 -8.04 22.50
CA GLU A 208 13.55 -8.15 23.94
C GLU A 208 13.68 -9.59 24.43
N LEU A 209 13.15 -10.58 23.70
CA LEU A 209 13.35 -12.00 24.02
C LEU A 209 14.81 -12.39 24.00
N THR A 210 15.57 -11.91 23.01
CA THR A 210 17.00 -12.18 22.90
C THR A 210 17.78 -11.55 24.07
N ALA A 211 17.44 -10.31 24.43
CA ALA A 211 18.04 -9.60 25.55
C ALA A 211 17.68 -10.26 26.90
N ALA A 212 16.40 -10.60 27.09
CA ALA A 212 15.91 -11.27 28.29
C ALA A 212 16.62 -12.61 28.52
N ARG A 213 16.74 -13.42 27.47
CA ARG A 213 17.45 -14.70 27.53
C ARG A 213 18.93 -14.49 27.93
N ALA A 214 19.64 -13.59 27.26
CA ALA A 214 21.07 -13.35 27.54
C ALA A 214 21.30 -12.88 28.97
N VAL A 215 20.45 -11.99 29.49
CA VAL A 215 20.58 -11.44 30.84
C VAL A 215 20.26 -12.49 31.92
N LEU A 216 19.20 -13.30 31.70
CA LEU A 216 18.82 -14.37 32.62
C LEU A 216 19.87 -15.49 32.66
N GLU A 217 20.41 -15.92 31.51
CA GLU A 217 21.48 -16.91 31.40
C GLU A 217 22.77 -16.39 32.11
N ALA A 218 23.09 -15.10 31.92
CA ALA A 218 24.23 -14.47 32.63
C ALA A 218 24.01 -14.40 34.14
N ALA A 219 22.78 -14.32 34.61
CA ALA A 219 22.41 -14.39 36.03
C ALA A 219 22.36 -15.83 36.59
N GLY A 220 22.65 -16.85 35.77
CA GLY A 220 22.64 -18.25 36.18
C GLY A 220 21.25 -18.89 36.22
N VAL A 221 20.26 -18.30 35.56
CA VAL A 221 18.89 -18.84 35.42
C VAL A 221 18.80 -19.72 34.19
N GLU A 222 18.25 -20.92 34.32
CA GLU A 222 17.94 -21.79 33.17
C GLU A 222 16.72 -21.23 32.44
N VAL A 223 16.89 -20.83 31.16
CA VAL A 223 15.84 -20.16 30.38
C VAL A 223 15.34 -21.04 29.24
N ARG A 224 14.03 -21.23 29.20
CA ARG A 224 13.34 -21.87 28.06
C ARG A 224 12.48 -20.83 27.34
N VAL A 225 12.71 -20.62 26.04
CA VAL A 225 11.95 -19.67 25.21
C VAL A 225 11.18 -20.43 24.15
N THR A 226 9.87 -20.18 24.08
CA THR A 226 8.98 -20.68 23.03
C THR A 226 8.35 -19.49 22.31
N ALA A 227 8.89 -19.12 21.14
CA ALA A 227 8.37 -18.03 20.33
C ALA A 227 7.28 -18.53 19.37
N GLY A 228 6.06 -18.07 19.56
CA GLY A 228 4.89 -18.37 18.72
C GLY A 228 4.36 -17.12 17.98
N HIS A 229 5.15 -16.05 17.88
CA HIS A 229 4.79 -14.83 17.17
C HIS A 229 5.66 -14.65 15.90
N ALA A 230 5.17 -13.83 14.98
CA ALA A 230 5.91 -13.38 13.81
C ALA A 230 5.96 -11.85 13.80
N GLU A 231 7.15 -11.28 13.78
CA GLU A 231 7.36 -9.85 13.66
C GLU A 231 7.06 -9.37 12.22
N PRO A 232 6.55 -8.13 12.04
CA PRO A 232 6.36 -7.05 13.02
C PRO A 232 5.00 -7.06 13.72
N LEU A 233 4.96 -7.04 15.04
CA LEU A 233 3.73 -7.01 15.83
C LEU A 233 3.11 -5.59 15.96
N GLY A 234 3.82 -4.55 15.54
CA GLY A 234 3.38 -3.16 15.68
C GLY A 234 3.22 -2.68 17.13
N PRO A 235 2.28 -1.74 17.42
CA PRO A 235 2.08 -1.22 18.77
C PRO A 235 1.79 -2.27 19.86
N PRO A 236 1.02 -3.35 19.59
CA PRO A 236 0.88 -4.45 20.54
C PRO A 236 2.21 -5.11 20.91
N GLY A 237 3.10 -5.33 19.93
CA GLY A 237 4.41 -5.92 20.18
C GLY A 237 5.28 -5.09 21.11
N ALA A 238 5.22 -3.76 20.98
CA ALA A 238 5.94 -2.84 21.87
C ALA A 238 5.46 -2.96 23.33
N LEU A 239 4.16 -3.08 23.55
CA LEU A 239 3.62 -3.24 24.89
C LEU A 239 3.96 -4.62 25.49
N LEU A 240 3.90 -5.70 24.67
CA LEU A 240 4.32 -7.04 25.08
C LEU A 240 5.81 -7.09 25.41
N ALA A 241 6.67 -6.42 24.64
CA ALA A 241 8.09 -6.29 24.89
C ALA A 241 8.36 -5.56 26.22
N LEU A 242 7.61 -4.50 26.51
CA LEU A 242 7.68 -3.79 27.79
C LEU A 242 7.29 -4.69 28.97
N VAL A 243 6.21 -5.46 28.82
CA VAL A 243 5.78 -6.42 29.85
C VAL A 243 6.86 -7.47 30.10
N LEU A 244 7.47 -8.01 29.05
CA LEU A 244 8.56 -8.98 29.15
C LEU A 244 9.77 -8.37 29.92
N ARG A 245 10.19 -7.18 29.53
CA ARG A 245 11.32 -6.48 30.17
C ARG A 245 11.09 -6.27 31.66
N GLU A 246 9.92 -5.79 32.03
CA GLU A 246 9.58 -5.51 33.41
C GLU A 246 9.48 -6.82 34.24
N ALA A 247 8.89 -7.86 33.67
CA ALA A 247 8.82 -9.18 34.32
C ALA A 247 10.23 -9.75 34.59
N VAL A 248 11.15 -9.64 33.61
CA VAL A 248 12.55 -10.08 33.74
C VAL A 248 13.31 -9.20 34.73
N THR A 249 13.11 -7.87 34.71
CA THR A 249 13.73 -6.94 35.66
C THR A 249 13.30 -7.23 37.09
N ASN A 250 12.02 -7.45 37.31
CA ASN A 250 11.49 -7.81 38.62
C ASN A 250 12.01 -9.16 39.13
N LEU A 251 12.14 -10.14 38.22
CA LEU A 251 12.74 -11.43 38.55
C LEU A 251 14.18 -11.27 38.98
N LEU A 252 14.97 -10.43 38.31
CA LEU A 252 16.40 -10.20 38.66
C LEU A 252 16.58 -9.37 39.92
N GLN A 253 15.73 -8.36 40.16
CA GLN A 253 15.82 -7.49 41.35
C GLN A 253 15.32 -8.14 42.63
N TYR A 254 14.24 -8.89 42.56
CA TYR A 254 13.54 -9.39 43.76
C TYR A 254 13.49 -10.92 43.84
N GLY A 255 13.87 -11.62 42.77
CA GLY A 255 13.77 -13.06 42.67
C GLY A 255 15.13 -13.76 42.84
N ARG A 256 15.07 -15.05 43.26
CA ARG A 256 16.20 -15.99 43.22
C ARG A 256 15.79 -17.19 42.36
N ALA A 257 15.33 -16.89 41.12
CA ALA A 257 14.86 -17.92 40.21
C ALA A 257 16.02 -18.80 39.76
N LYS A 258 15.73 -20.12 39.64
CA LYS A 258 16.62 -21.09 39.00
C LYS A 258 16.16 -21.41 37.59
N GLN A 259 14.86 -21.29 37.36
CA GLN A 259 14.24 -21.60 36.09
C GLN A 259 13.26 -20.50 35.67
N CYS A 260 13.27 -20.17 34.37
CA CYS A 260 12.34 -19.24 33.76
C CYS A 260 11.89 -19.76 32.39
N THR A 261 10.58 -19.79 32.17
CA THR A 261 9.98 -20.12 30.88
C THR A 261 9.30 -18.89 30.31
N ILE A 262 9.66 -18.51 29.09
CA ILE A 262 9.07 -17.40 28.35
C ILE A 262 8.36 -17.94 27.13
N GLU A 263 7.07 -17.69 27.02
CA GLU A 263 6.23 -18.10 25.90
C GLU A 263 5.59 -16.85 25.29
N THR A 264 5.55 -16.79 23.97
CA THR A 264 4.95 -15.65 23.26
C THR A 264 4.03 -16.12 22.14
N GLY A 265 3.00 -15.34 21.88
CA GLY A 265 2.12 -15.47 20.71
C GLY A 265 1.92 -14.13 20.03
N GLN A 266 1.07 -14.07 19.01
CA GLN A 266 0.83 -12.85 18.21
C GLN A 266 0.33 -11.66 19.04
N VAL A 267 -0.37 -11.91 20.12
CA VAL A 267 -1.03 -10.89 20.96
C VAL A 267 -0.84 -11.13 22.45
N TRP A 268 0.02 -12.06 22.85
CA TRP A 268 0.24 -12.37 24.24
C TRP A 268 1.69 -12.73 24.54
N VAL A 269 2.10 -12.49 25.78
CA VAL A 269 3.36 -12.93 26.37
C VAL A 269 3.09 -13.53 27.74
N ARG A 270 3.77 -14.62 28.04
CA ARG A 270 3.73 -15.31 29.34
C ARG A 270 5.14 -15.57 29.84
N VAL A 271 5.41 -15.18 31.08
CA VAL A 271 6.65 -15.45 31.78
C VAL A 271 6.33 -16.23 33.04
N THR A 272 6.93 -17.42 33.19
CA THR A 272 6.71 -18.32 34.35
C THR A 272 8.07 -18.61 34.99
N HIS A 273 8.20 -18.43 36.30
CA HIS A 273 9.45 -18.66 37.02
C HIS A 273 9.23 -19.04 38.50
N ASP A 274 10.27 -19.58 39.13
CA ASP A 274 10.27 -20.07 40.52
C ASP A 274 10.80 -19.05 41.54
N GLY A 275 11.15 -17.82 41.12
CA GLY A 275 11.89 -16.87 41.91
C GLY A 275 11.09 -15.94 42.82
N LEU A 276 9.84 -15.62 42.51
CA LEU A 276 8.98 -14.72 43.28
C LEU A 276 7.74 -15.45 43.77
N ARG A 277 7.28 -15.10 44.97
CA ARG A 277 6.08 -15.72 45.57
C ARG A 277 4.90 -14.75 45.71
N THR A 278 5.09 -13.45 45.39
CA THR A 278 4.04 -12.44 45.52
C THR A 278 3.92 -11.60 44.24
N PRO A 279 2.71 -11.39 43.73
CA PRO A 279 2.47 -10.64 42.47
C PRO A 279 2.42 -9.11 42.64
N GLU A 280 2.78 -8.56 43.80
CA GLU A 280 2.56 -7.15 44.14
C GLU A 280 3.33 -6.13 43.28
N THR A 281 4.39 -6.57 42.59
CA THR A 281 5.28 -5.70 41.81
C THR A 281 4.78 -5.36 40.39
N ALA A 282 3.61 -5.90 39.97
CA ALA A 282 3.15 -5.82 38.58
C ALA A 282 2.01 -4.81 38.33
N LEU A 283 1.65 -3.98 39.31
CA LEU A 283 0.47 -3.09 39.24
C LEU A 283 0.53 -2.03 38.13
N SER A 284 1.71 -1.46 37.87
CA SER A 284 1.89 -0.43 36.83
C SER A 284 1.71 -0.98 35.40
N LEU A 285 2.10 -2.23 35.17
CA LEU A 285 1.91 -2.93 33.90
C LEU A 285 0.47 -3.30 33.66
N ALA A 286 -0.24 -3.74 34.71
CA ALA A 286 -1.65 -4.09 34.62
C ALA A 286 -2.51 -2.93 34.11
N GLU A 287 -2.22 -1.71 34.56
CA GLU A 287 -2.94 -0.51 34.12
C GLU A 287 -2.68 -0.18 32.65
N ARG A 288 -1.42 -0.25 32.19
CA ARG A 288 -1.06 -0.03 30.79
C ARG A 288 -1.69 -1.06 29.85
N VAL A 289 -1.67 -2.34 30.23
CA VAL A 289 -2.29 -3.41 29.42
C VAL A 289 -3.80 -3.23 29.36
N ARG A 290 -4.45 -2.87 30.50
CA ARG A 290 -5.92 -2.58 30.54
C ARG A 290 -6.29 -1.35 29.73
N THR A 291 -5.49 -0.28 29.78
CA THR A 291 -5.70 0.91 28.96
C THR A 291 -5.63 0.61 27.46
N ALA A 292 -4.80 -0.36 27.07
CA ALA A 292 -4.74 -0.89 25.70
C ALA A 292 -5.88 -1.88 25.37
N GLY A 293 -6.83 -2.08 26.28
CA GLY A 293 -7.96 -3.01 26.12
C GLY A 293 -7.59 -4.47 26.34
N GLY A 294 -6.39 -4.76 26.87
CA GLY A 294 -5.89 -6.11 27.11
C GLY A 294 -6.23 -6.67 28.50
N ARG A 295 -5.84 -7.92 28.72
CA ARG A 295 -5.91 -8.62 30.01
C ARG A 295 -4.50 -8.80 30.55
N PHE A 296 -4.34 -8.56 31.85
CA PHE A 296 -3.11 -8.80 32.58
C PHE A 296 -3.41 -9.68 33.78
N ALA A 297 -2.63 -10.74 33.96
CA ALA A 297 -2.70 -11.62 35.11
C ALA A 297 -1.29 -11.83 35.67
N ALA A 298 -1.19 -11.87 36.99
CA ALA A 298 0.02 -12.28 37.71
C ALA A 298 -0.43 -13.15 38.88
N ASP A 299 -0.27 -14.45 38.74
CA ASP A 299 -0.80 -15.47 39.64
C ASP A 299 0.23 -16.58 39.89
N LEU A 300 0.04 -17.29 41.01
CA LEU A 300 0.82 -18.48 41.29
C LEU A 300 0.16 -19.69 40.65
N THR A 301 0.96 -20.49 39.92
CA THR A 301 0.49 -21.77 39.39
C THR A 301 0.30 -22.78 40.52
N PRO A 302 -0.44 -23.87 40.31
CA PRO A 302 -0.60 -24.95 41.30
C PRO A 302 0.75 -25.56 41.79
N GLU A 303 1.79 -25.46 40.95
CA GLU A 303 3.16 -25.90 41.24
C GLU A 303 3.96 -24.87 42.04
N GLY A 304 3.37 -23.72 42.39
CA GLY A 304 4.00 -22.66 43.15
C GLY A 304 4.94 -21.76 42.36
N LEU A 305 4.83 -21.77 41.02
CA LEU A 305 5.57 -20.85 40.12
C LEU A 305 4.78 -19.55 39.94
N LEU A 306 5.47 -18.40 39.86
CA LEU A 306 4.83 -17.14 39.49
C LEU A 306 4.69 -17.08 37.98
N ARG A 307 3.44 -16.86 37.51
CA ARG A 307 3.11 -16.67 36.12
C ARG A 307 2.64 -15.23 35.92
N VAL A 308 3.34 -14.50 35.05
CA VAL A 308 2.94 -13.19 34.56
C VAL A 308 2.48 -13.35 33.12
N GLU A 309 1.24 -12.97 32.82
CA GLU A 309 0.64 -13.11 31.51
C GLU A 309 -0.01 -11.80 31.10
N ALA A 310 0.30 -11.33 29.90
CA ALA A 310 -0.38 -10.21 29.26
C ALA A 310 -0.93 -10.65 27.92
N GLU A 311 -2.22 -10.45 27.73
CA GLU A 311 -2.93 -10.70 26.48
C GLU A 311 -3.56 -9.38 26.00
N LEU A 312 -3.18 -8.94 24.81
CA LEU A 312 -3.80 -7.80 24.15
C LEU A 312 -4.97 -8.27 23.31
N PRO A 313 -6.02 -7.44 23.11
CA PRO A 313 -7.05 -7.81 22.17
C PRO A 313 -6.32 -8.09 20.86
N ALA A 314 -6.57 -9.27 20.29
CA ALA A 314 -6.21 -9.51 18.90
C ALA A 314 -6.79 -8.32 18.18
N GLY A 315 -5.93 -7.37 17.79
CA GLY A 315 -6.41 -6.25 17.01
C GLY A 315 -7.20 -6.95 15.94
N ILE A 316 -8.52 -6.72 15.90
CA ILE A 316 -9.37 -7.26 14.84
C ILE A 316 -8.49 -7.09 13.63
N PRO A 317 -8.08 -8.17 12.92
CA PRO A 317 -7.24 -8.00 11.75
C PRO A 317 -8.03 -6.92 11.03
N ARG A 318 -7.56 -5.67 11.08
CA ARG A 318 -8.28 -4.58 10.41
C ARG A 318 -8.29 -5.12 9.02
N ASP A 319 -9.47 -5.66 8.71
CA ASP A 319 -9.77 -6.19 7.39
C ASP A 319 -9.16 -5.13 6.48
N PRO A 320 -8.05 -5.40 5.77
CA PRO A 320 -7.19 -4.37 5.20
C PRO A 320 -8.11 -3.55 4.36
N GLY A 321 -8.47 -2.43 4.99
CA GLY A 321 -9.76 -1.79 4.84
C GLY A 321 -9.92 -1.57 3.36
N HIS A 322 -10.98 -1.84 2.87
CA HIS A 322 -11.67 -1.53 1.64
C HIS A 322 -11.00 -0.38 0.88
N GLY A 323 -9.73 -0.58 0.49
CA GLY A 323 -9.01 0.34 -0.38
C GLY A 323 -9.85 0.53 -1.64
N PRO A 324 -9.84 1.70 -2.27
CA PRO A 324 -10.67 1.98 -3.44
C PRO A 324 -10.48 0.94 -4.55
N ALA A 325 -9.35 0.26 -4.60
CA ALA A 325 -9.06 -0.81 -5.53
C ALA A 325 -9.81 -2.11 -5.19
N HIS A 326 -9.89 -2.47 -3.91
CA HIS A 326 -10.66 -3.63 -3.44
C HIS A 326 -12.17 -3.41 -3.64
N LEU A 327 -12.68 -2.22 -3.28
CA LEU A 327 -14.09 -1.86 -3.51
C LEU A 327 -14.47 -1.94 -4.99
N LEU A 328 -13.61 -1.44 -5.88
CA LEU A 328 -13.82 -1.55 -7.32
C LEU A 328 -13.85 -3.02 -7.78
N ALA A 329 -12.96 -3.85 -7.26
CA ALA A 329 -12.89 -5.26 -7.61
C ALA A 329 -14.16 -6.01 -7.18
N VAL A 330 -14.61 -5.79 -5.95
CA VAL A 330 -15.84 -6.41 -5.42
C VAL A 330 -17.07 -5.89 -6.15
N SER A 331 -17.17 -4.58 -6.42
CA SER A 331 -18.31 -4.00 -7.12
C SER A 331 -18.45 -4.52 -8.56
N VAL A 332 -17.32 -4.69 -9.28
CA VAL A 332 -17.32 -5.31 -10.61
C VAL A 332 -17.76 -6.76 -10.55
N LEU A 333 -17.24 -7.54 -9.58
CA LEU A 333 -17.65 -8.94 -9.39
C LEU A 333 -19.15 -9.04 -9.12
N VAL A 334 -19.67 -8.23 -8.18
CA VAL A 334 -21.10 -8.22 -7.83
C VAL A 334 -21.95 -7.80 -9.04
N ALA A 335 -21.54 -6.78 -9.78
CA ALA A 335 -22.27 -6.34 -10.98
C ALA A 335 -22.28 -7.41 -12.08
N VAL A 336 -21.18 -8.14 -12.27
CA VAL A 336 -21.13 -9.28 -13.23
C VAL A 336 -22.03 -10.42 -12.76
N LEU A 337 -22.01 -10.77 -11.47
CA LEU A 337 -22.90 -11.79 -10.91
C LEU A 337 -24.38 -11.38 -11.06
N ALA A 338 -24.72 -10.11 -10.77
CA ALA A 338 -26.07 -9.59 -10.97
C ALA A 338 -26.51 -9.70 -12.43
N GLY A 339 -25.64 -9.36 -13.39
CA GLY A 339 -25.90 -9.52 -14.82
C GLY A 339 -26.09 -10.99 -15.23
N LEU A 340 -25.28 -11.91 -14.69
CA LEU A 340 -25.43 -13.35 -14.93
C LEU A 340 -26.75 -13.89 -14.37
N CYS A 341 -27.19 -13.40 -13.21
CA CYS A 341 -28.46 -13.79 -12.58
C CYS A 341 -29.69 -13.13 -13.26
N ALA A 342 -29.54 -11.93 -13.82
CA ALA A 342 -30.65 -11.19 -14.43
C ALA A 342 -31.27 -11.94 -15.61
N ARG A 343 -30.47 -12.58 -16.44
CA ARG A 343 -30.97 -13.28 -17.65
C ARG A 343 -31.88 -14.48 -17.33
N PRO A 344 -31.48 -15.44 -16.44
CA PRO A 344 -32.38 -16.50 -15.99
C PRO A 344 -33.64 -15.95 -15.30
N LEU A 345 -33.48 -14.94 -14.43
CA LEU A 345 -34.62 -14.34 -13.73
C LEU A 345 -35.68 -13.79 -14.67
N LEU A 346 -35.25 -13.11 -15.73
CA LEU A 346 -36.15 -12.60 -16.77
C LEU A 346 -36.81 -13.72 -17.58
N TYR A 347 -36.07 -14.79 -17.87
CA TYR A 347 -36.59 -15.95 -18.58
C TYR A 347 -37.71 -16.64 -17.82
N PHE A 348 -37.60 -16.72 -16.49
CA PHE A 348 -38.62 -17.32 -15.62
C PHE A 348 -39.67 -16.31 -15.09
N GLY A 349 -39.78 -15.13 -15.70
CA GLY A 349 -40.82 -14.15 -15.36
C GLY A 349 -40.74 -13.59 -13.94
N GLY A 350 -39.58 -13.62 -13.30
CA GLY A 350 -39.38 -13.10 -11.94
C GLY A 350 -39.83 -14.06 -10.83
N ASP A 351 -39.86 -15.36 -11.08
CA ASP A 351 -40.15 -16.36 -10.06
C ASP A 351 -39.30 -16.19 -8.81
N VAL A 352 -39.93 -16.09 -7.65
CA VAL A 352 -39.30 -15.85 -6.35
C VAL A 352 -38.35 -17.00 -5.96
N ALA A 353 -38.71 -18.25 -6.28
CA ALA A 353 -37.83 -19.39 -5.99
C ALA A 353 -36.58 -19.36 -6.86
N VAL A 354 -36.71 -18.99 -8.13
CA VAL A 354 -35.57 -18.75 -9.02
C VAL A 354 -34.67 -17.62 -8.46
N ALA A 355 -35.26 -16.50 -8.05
CA ALA A 355 -34.54 -15.38 -7.47
C ALA A 355 -33.78 -15.79 -6.21
N ALA A 356 -34.38 -16.58 -5.32
CA ALA A 356 -33.74 -17.10 -4.12
C ALA A 356 -32.54 -18.00 -4.44
N LEU A 357 -32.70 -18.97 -5.37
CA LEU A 357 -31.62 -19.87 -5.79
C LEU A 357 -30.45 -19.13 -6.46
N LEU A 358 -30.74 -18.14 -7.30
CA LEU A 358 -29.73 -17.26 -7.92
C LEU A 358 -29.03 -16.42 -6.88
N GLY A 359 -29.76 -15.87 -5.89
CA GLY A 359 -29.23 -15.12 -4.77
C GLY A 359 -28.26 -15.96 -3.92
N VAL A 360 -28.64 -17.19 -3.57
CA VAL A 360 -27.78 -18.13 -2.86
C VAL A 360 -26.52 -18.43 -3.68
N SER A 361 -26.66 -18.72 -4.99
CA SER A 361 -25.50 -18.96 -5.86
C SER A 361 -24.54 -17.77 -5.92
N ALA A 362 -25.06 -16.55 -6.01
CA ALA A 362 -24.26 -15.32 -6.02
C ALA A 362 -23.55 -15.09 -4.67
N LEU A 363 -24.26 -15.29 -3.56
CA LEU A 363 -23.69 -15.17 -2.21
C LEU A 363 -22.56 -16.19 -1.97
N LEU A 364 -22.77 -17.47 -2.38
CA LEU A 364 -21.75 -18.49 -2.32
C LEU A 364 -20.54 -18.10 -3.18
N GLN A 365 -20.75 -17.54 -4.37
CA GLN A 365 -19.66 -17.09 -5.24
C GLN A 365 -18.84 -15.96 -4.63
N VAL A 366 -19.48 -14.95 -4.03
CA VAL A 366 -18.80 -13.87 -3.28
C VAL A 366 -18.05 -14.44 -2.08
N HIS A 367 -18.66 -15.39 -1.36
CA HIS A 367 -18.02 -16.07 -0.23
C HIS A 367 -16.75 -16.83 -0.66
N HIS A 368 -16.78 -17.55 -1.76
CA HIS A 368 -15.63 -18.30 -2.31
C HIS A 368 -14.54 -17.38 -2.90
N SER A 369 -14.88 -16.15 -3.25
CA SER A 369 -13.94 -15.16 -3.79
C SER A 369 -13.14 -14.43 -2.70
N ARG A 370 -13.34 -14.75 -1.40
CA ARG A 370 -12.58 -14.14 -0.30
C ARG A 370 -11.10 -14.51 -0.37
N LEU A 371 -10.25 -13.62 0.16
CA LEU A 371 -8.80 -13.80 0.14
C LEU A 371 -8.33 -15.02 0.96
N VAL A 372 -8.95 -15.23 2.13
CA VAL A 372 -8.69 -16.38 2.98
C VAL A 372 -9.69 -17.46 2.64
N ARG A 373 -9.21 -18.69 2.46
CA ARG A 373 -10.06 -19.84 2.18
C ARG A 373 -11.13 -19.95 3.27
N PRO A 374 -12.44 -19.92 2.92
CA PRO A 374 -13.48 -19.89 3.93
C PRO A 374 -13.46 -21.17 4.80
N PRO A 375 -13.82 -21.08 6.07
CA PRO A 375 -14.05 -22.26 6.88
C PRO A 375 -15.17 -23.10 6.24
N ALA A 376 -15.08 -24.41 6.32
CA ALA A 376 -16.03 -25.36 5.73
C ALA A 376 -16.24 -25.19 4.20
N TRP A 377 -15.21 -24.75 3.46
CA TRP A 377 -15.26 -24.54 2.01
C TRP A 377 -15.77 -25.76 1.22
N GLY A 378 -15.48 -26.97 1.69
CA GLY A 378 -15.98 -28.21 1.07
C GLY A 378 -17.50 -28.33 1.16
N LEU A 379 -18.09 -27.96 2.31
CA LEU A 379 -19.54 -27.96 2.50
C LEU A 379 -20.22 -26.88 1.64
N THR A 380 -19.66 -25.68 1.59
CA THR A 380 -20.21 -24.59 0.77
C THR A 380 -20.09 -24.85 -0.73
N LEU A 381 -19.02 -25.54 -1.17
CA LEU A 381 -18.86 -25.99 -2.55
C LEU A 381 -19.87 -27.09 -2.88
N ALA A 382 -20.10 -28.05 -1.98
CA ALA A 382 -21.11 -29.09 -2.13
C ALA A 382 -22.53 -28.47 -2.18
N LEU A 383 -22.82 -27.51 -1.31
CA LEU A 383 -24.08 -26.75 -1.34
C LEU A 383 -24.28 -26.05 -2.70
N GLN A 384 -23.23 -25.41 -3.23
CA GLN A 384 -23.29 -24.77 -4.54
C GLN A 384 -23.54 -25.79 -5.67
N ALA A 385 -22.96 -26.99 -5.58
CA ALA A 385 -23.22 -28.06 -6.54
C ALA A 385 -24.71 -28.49 -6.48
N VAL A 386 -25.29 -28.65 -5.29
CA VAL A 386 -26.71 -28.96 -5.12
C VAL A 386 -27.58 -27.85 -5.70
N VAL A 387 -27.33 -26.59 -5.36
CA VAL A 387 -28.09 -25.43 -5.88
C VAL A 387 -27.93 -25.28 -7.42
N THR A 388 -26.80 -25.74 -7.97
CA THR A 388 -26.57 -25.73 -9.42
C THR A 388 -27.31 -26.87 -10.12
N TYR A 389 -27.34 -28.07 -9.60
CA TYR A 389 -27.86 -29.24 -10.33
C TYR A 389 -29.28 -29.67 -9.92
N ALA A 390 -29.68 -29.55 -8.64
CA ALA A 390 -31.00 -29.97 -8.21
C ALA A 390 -32.15 -29.26 -8.95
N PRO A 391 -32.08 -27.95 -9.24
CA PRO A 391 -33.18 -27.25 -9.95
C PRO A 391 -33.40 -27.69 -11.38
N PHE A 392 -32.48 -28.43 -12.02
CA PHE A 392 -32.71 -29.04 -13.33
C PHE A 392 -33.96 -29.93 -13.35
N LEU A 393 -34.28 -30.55 -12.20
CA LEU A 393 -35.47 -31.41 -12.11
C LEU A 393 -36.79 -30.65 -12.34
N TRP A 394 -36.81 -29.34 -12.05
CA TRP A 394 -38.03 -28.51 -12.17
C TRP A 394 -37.95 -27.51 -13.30
N TYR A 395 -36.78 -26.93 -13.57
CA TYR A 395 -36.59 -25.85 -14.52
C TYR A 395 -35.99 -26.31 -15.86
N GLY A 396 -35.53 -27.57 -15.92
CA GLY A 396 -35.04 -28.20 -17.16
C GLY A 396 -33.87 -27.41 -17.82
N ARG A 397 -33.87 -27.41 -19.15
CA ARG A 397 -32.79 -26.84 -19.99
C ARG A 397 -32.52 -25.36 -19.76
N ALA A 398 -33.48 -24.59 -19.27
CA ALA A 398 -33.30 -23.17 -19.02
C ALA A 398 -32.32 -22.87 -17.87
N TRP A 399 -32.03 -23.87 -17.01
CA TRP A 399 -31.11 -23.77 -15.91
C TRP A 399 -29.62 -23.98 -16.30
N LEU A 400 -29.32 -24.32 -17.57
CA LEU A 400 -27.96 -24.60 -18.09
C LEU A 400 -26.99 -23.41 -18.03
N ALA A 401 -27.44 -22.20 -17.68
CA ALA A 401 -26.60 -21.00 -17.54
C ALA A 401 -25.75 -21.00 -16.28
N LEU A 402 -26.10 -21.79 -15.23
CA LEU A 402 -25.51 -21.69 -13.89
C LEU A 402 -24.27 -22.56 -13.62
N PRO A 403 -24.07 -23.71 -14.28
CA PRO A 403 -22.91 -24.57 -14.01
C PRO A 403 -21.57 -23.86 -14.10
N GLY A 404 -21.45 -22.81 -14.91
CA GLY A 404 -20.24 -21.98 -14.97
C GLY A 404 -19.83 -21.32 -13.65
N LEU A 405 -20.80 -20.98 -12.77
CA LEU A 405 -20.51 -20.45 -11.44
C LEU A 405 -19.87 -21.53 -10.53
N LEU A 406 -20.36 -22.77 -10.60
CA LEU A 406 -19.76 -23.88 -9.88
C LEU A 406 -18.33 -24.16 -10.39
N GLY A 407 -18.10 -24.10 -11.70
CA GLY A 407 -16.77 -24.20 -12.29
C GLY A 407 -15.82 -23.12 -11.79
N ALA A 408 -16.30 -21.87 -11.65
CA ALA A 408 -15.51 -20.78 -11.08
C ALA A 408 -15.13 -21.03 -9.62
N SER A 409 -16.06 -21.48 -8.80
CA SER A 409 -15.79 -21.84 -7.40
C SER A 409 -14.80 -23.00 -7.28
N ALA A 410 -14.92 -24.01 -8.14
CA ALA A 410 -13.94 -25.10 -8.19
C ALA A 410 -12.53 -24.62 -8.54
N LEU A 411 -12.41 -23.69 -9.50
CA LEU A 411 -11.12 -23.08 -9.87
C LEU A 411 -10.52 -22.23 -8.74
N LEU A 412 -11.34 -21.60 -7.89
CA LEU A 412 -10.87 -20.78 -6.75
C LEU A 412 -10.45 -21.62 -5.56
N LEU A 413 -11.14 -22.73 -5.29
CA LEU A 413 -11.03 -23.49 -4.03
C LEU A 413 -10.18 -24.75 -4.15
N LEU A 414 -10.16 -25.43 -5.31
CA LEU A 414 -9.43 -26.67 -5.50
C LEU A 414 -7.99 -26.44 -5.97
N PRO A 415 -7.05 -27.34 -5.66
CA PRO A 415 -5.69 -27.29 -6.18
C PRO A 415 -5.69 -27.50 -7.71
N ALA A 416 -4.67 -26.94 -8.39
CA ALA A 416 -4.60 -26.83 -9.85
C ALA A 416 -5.03 -28.07 -10.66
N PRO A 417 -4.56 -29.31 -10.42
CA PRO A 417 -4.99 -30.45 -11.25
C PRO A 417 -6.48 -30.78 -11.04
N LEU A 418 -6.98 -30.74 -9.81
CA LEU A 418 -8.37 -31.06 -9.48
C LEU A 418 -9.34 -29.97 -9.95
N SER A 419 -8.93 -28.71 -9.93
CA SER A 419 -9.76 -27.58 -10.36
C SER A 419 -10.07 -27.64 -11.87
N TRP A 420 -9.08 -27.97 -12.70
CA TRP A 420 -9.27 -28.14 -14.13
C TRP A 420 -10.09 -29.39 -14.47
N ALA A 421 -9.88 -30.50 -13.74
CA ALA A 421 -10.70 -31.71 -13.88
C ALA A 421 -12.17 -31.43 -13.51
N ALA A 422 -12.40 -30.68 -12.41
CA ALA A 422 -13.75 -30.27 -12.01
C ALA A 422 -14.42 -29.38 -13.08
N LEU A 423 -13.69 -28.40 -13.65
CA LEU A 423 -14.20 -27.59 -14.74
C LEU A 423 -14.55 -28.43 -15.96
N ALA A 424 -13.70 -29.38 -16.35
CA ALA A 424 -13.98 -30.29 -17.46
C ALA A 424 -15.22 -31.15 -17.18
N LEU A 425 -15.38 -31.66 -15.96
CA LEU A 425 -16.54 -32.43 -15.51
C LEU A 425 -17.82 -31.60 -15.57
N VAL A 426 -17.79 -30.37 -15.06
CA VAL A 426 -18.93 -29.44 -15.11
C VAL A 426 -19.30 -29.11 -16.56
N THR A 427 -18.31 -28.85 -17.42
CA THR A 427 -18.54 -28.59 -18.85
C THR A 427 -19.14 -29.83 -19.55
N GLY A 428 -18.57 -31.00 -19.30
CA GLY A 428 -19.08 -32.28 -19.84
C GLY A 428 -20.51 -32.60 -19.37
N SER A 429 -20.85 -32.29 -18.12
CA SER A 429 -22.21 -32.48 -17.60
C SER A 429 -23.25 -31.62 -18.36
N VAL A 430 -22.89 -30.38 -18.71
CA VAL A 430 -23.75 -29.49 -19.52
C VAL A 430 -23.99 -30.10 -20.92
N THR A 431 -22.94 -30.66 -21.51
CA THR A 431 -23.06 -31.33 -22.81
C THR A 431 -23.99 -32.54 -22.74
N VAL A 432 -23.83 -33.39 -21.72
CA VAL A 432 -24.65 -34.59 -21.53
C VAL A 432 -26.09 -34.20 -21.22
N ILE A 433 -26.34 -33.31 -20.27
CA ILE A 433 -27.70 -32.88 -19.90
C ILE A 433 -28.38 -32.19 -21.08
N GLY A 434 -27.67 -31.33 -21.81
CA GLY A 434 -28.21 -30.66 -23.00
C GLY A 434 -28.58 -31.63 -24.11
N SER A 435 -27.74 -32.65 -24.34
CA SER A 435 -28.04 -33.72 -25.33
C SER A 435 -29.28 -34.52 -24.93
N LEU A 436 -29.37 -34.92 -23.65
CA LEU A 436 -30.54 -35.63 -23.11
C LEU A 436 -31.83 -34.78 -23.15
N ALA A 437 -31.69 -33.48 -22.98
CA ALA A 437 -32.80 -32.52 -23.10
C ALA A 437 -33.20 -32.19 -24.54
N GLY A 438 -32.56 -32.78 -25.53
CA GLY A 438 -32.91 -32.63 -26.95
C GLY A 438 -32.56 -31.26 -27.54
N LEU A 439 -31.49 -30.62 -27.06
CA LEU A 439 -31.02 -29.34 -27.63
C LEU A 439 -30.51 -29.53 -29.05
N ALA A 440 -30.79 -28.56 -29.91
CA ALA A 440 -30.23 -28.53 -31.25
C ALA A 440 -28.70 -28.44 -31.21
N PRO A 441 -27.96 -29.02 -32.18
CA PRO A 441 -26.47 -29.06 -32.14
C PRO A 441 -25.81 -27.69 -31.92
N GLY A 442 -26.35 -26.62 -32.55
CA GLY A 442 -25.83 -25.25 -32.37
C GLY A 442 -26.05 -24.70 -30.94
N GLU A 443 -27.21 -24.97 -30.34
CA GLU A 443 -27.50 -24.59 -28.95
C GLU A 443 -26.61 -25.34 -27.97
N LEU A 444 -26.42 -26.65 -28.21
CA LEU A 444 -25.58 -27.51 -27.41
C LEU A 444 -24.13 -27.01 -27.38
N VAL A 445 -23.57 -26.71 -28.54
CA VAL A 445 -22.22 -26.13 -28.66
C VAL A 445 -22.14 -24.80 -27.94
N ASN A 446 -23.12 -23.93 -28.08
CA ASN A 446 -23.15 -22.62 -27.42
C ASN A 446 -23.15 -22.76 -25.89
N TRP A 447 -24.01 -23.63 -25.31
CA TRP A 447 -24.04 -23.83 -23.86
C TRP A 447 -22.78 -24.51 -23.31
N THR A 448 -22.23 -25.48 -24.06
CA THR A 448 -20.97 -26.15 -23.70
C THR A 448 -19.81 -25.16 -23.66
N LEU A 449 -19.70 -24.21 -24.60
CA LEU A 449 -18.66 -23.21 -24.62
C LEU A 449 -18.87 -22.07 -23.61
N THR A 450 -20.11 -21.67 -23.36
CA THR A 450 -20.43 -20.60 -22.41
C THR A 450 -20.10 -20.97 -20.98
N THR A 451 -20.20 -22.26 -20.61
CA THR A 451 -19.91 -22.75 -19.26
C THR A 451 -18.47 -22.47 -18.82
N PRO A 452 -17.41 -22.93 -19.54
CA PRO A 452 -16.04 -22.63 -19.15
C PRO A 452 -15.70 -21.13 -19.30
N ILE A 453 -16.30 -20.41 -20.25
CA ILE A 453 -16.11 -18.96 -20.38
C ILE A 453 -16.62 -18.25 -19.13
N THR A 454 -17.83 -18.56 -18.67
CA THR A 454 -18.39 -18.00 -17.44
C THR A 454 -17.52 -18.34 -16.23
N ALA A 455 -17.07 -19.60 -16.14
CA ALA A 455 -16.18 -20.03 -15.06
C ALA A 455 -14.87 -19.24 -15.05
N LEU A 456 -14.22 -19.08 -16.21
CA LEU A 456 -12.95 -18.34 -16.32
C LEU A 456 -13.12 -16.84 -16.05
N VAL A 457 -14.22 -16.24 -16.47
CA VAL A 457 -14.53 -14.84 -16.20
C VAL A 457 -14.67 -14.59 -14.71
N VAL A 458 -15.52 -15.37 -14.03
CA VAL A 458 -15.79 -15.19 -12.61
C VAL A 458 -14.56 -15.57 -11.77
N TYR A 459 -13.84 -16.63 -12.13
CA TYR A 459 -12.54 -16.98 -11.56
C TYR A 459 -11.53 -15.84 -11.72
N GLY A 460 -11.41 -15.29 -12.93
CA GLY A 460 -10.47 -14.20 -13.24
C GLY A 460 -10.74 -12.95 -12.41
N LEU A 461 -12.01 -12.55 -12.28
CA LEU A 461 -12.43 -11.42 -11.44
C LEU A 461 -12.11 -11.69 -9.97
N GLY A 462 -12.49 -12.88 -9.44
CA GLY A 462 -12.20 -13.28 -8.07
C GLY A 462 -10.69 -13.32 -7.79
N ARG A 463 -9.90 -13.94 -8.67
CA ARG A 463 -8.45 -14.06 -8.49
C ARG A 463 -7.73 -12.72 -8.58
N LEU A 464 -8.15 -11.85 -9.50
CA LEU A 464 -7.60 -10.49 -9.57
C LEU A 464 -7.94 -9.67 -8.32
N ALA A 465 -9.16 -9.80 -7.80
CA ALA A 465 -9.55 -9.16 -6.53
C ALA A 465 -8.67 -9.65 -5.36
N GLN A 466 -8.43 -10.96 -5.27
CA GLN A 466 -7.52 -11.55 -4.28
C GLN A 466 -6.08 -11.02 -4.45
N LEU A 467 -5.56 -10.98 -5.67
CA LEU A 467 -4.22 -10.47 -5.97
C LEU A 467 -4.04 -8.99 -5.58
N VAL A 468 -5.04 -8.15 -5.83
CA VAL A 468 -5.03 -6.74 -5.40
C VAL A 468 -4.92 -6.66 -3.87
N ALA A 469 -5.76 -7.42 -3.16
CA ALA A 469 -5.76 -7.43 -1.69
C ALA A 469 -4.45 -8.02 -1.11
N GLU A 470 -3.89 -9.09 -1.70
CA GLU A 470 -2.59 -9.65 -1.34
C GLU A 470 -1.46 -8.62 -1.50
N LEU A 471 -1.46 -7.88 -2.62
CA LEU A 471 -0.46 -6.86 -2.89
C LEU A 471 -0.56 -5.65 -1.96
N GLU A 472 -1.78 -5.22 -1.64
CA GLU A 472 -2.01 -4.13 -0.67
C GLU A 472 -1.50 -4.50 0.72
N ARG A 473 -1.79 -5.72 1.21
CA ARG A 473 -1.26 -6.24 2.50
C ARG A 473 0.26 -6.29 2.50
N ALA A 474 0.85 -6.96 1.50
CA ALA A 474 2.30 -7.08 1.40
C ALA A 474 3.00 -5.71 1.29
N ARG A 475 2.33 -4.69 0.75
CA ARG A 475 2.82 -3.31 0.69
C ARG A 475 2.84 -2.65 2.06
N GLU A 476 1.77 -2.80 2.84
CA GLU A 476 1.70 -2.28 4.20
C GLU A 476 2.71 -2.94 5.13
N GLU A 477 2.85 -4.26 5.04
CA GLU A 477 3.83 -5.03 5.81
C GLU A 477 5.26 -4.58 5.50
N LEU A 478 5.62 -4.43 4.23
CA LEU A 478 6.95 -3.95 3.84
C LEU A 478 7.24 -2.53 4.31
N ALA A 479 6.24 -1.64 4.25
CA ALA A 479 6.41 -0.27 4.74
C ALA A 479 6.61 -0.24 6.26
N ARG A 480 5.85 -1.05 7.01
CA ARG A 480 6.00 -1.19 8.47
C ARG A 480 7.36 -1.78 8.85
N ASP A 481 7.77 -2.85 8.18
CA ASP A 481 9.05 -3.52 8.41
C ASP A 481 10.24 -2.58 8.12
N ALA A 482 10.16 -1.81 7.03
CA ALA A 482 11.17 -0.83 6.69
C ALA A 482 11.29 0.29 7.75
N VAL A 483 10.17 0.79 8.28
CA VAL A 483 10.12 1.78 9.37
C VAL A 483 10.72 1.21 10.66
N LEU A 484 10.37 -0.03 11.02
CA LEU A 484 10.91 -0.69 12.22
C LEU A 484 12.44 -0.86 12.14
N ARG A 485 12.95 -1.31 11.00
CA ARG A 485 14.41 -1.42 10.80
C ARG A 485 15.11 -0.10 10.93
N GLU A 486 14.53 0.99 10.42
CA GLU A 486 15.09 2.32 10.55
C GLU A 486 15.11 2.81 12.01
N ARG A 487 14.04 2.56 12.78
CA ARG A 487 14.02 2.88 14.23
C ARG A 487 15.08 2.12 15.00
N LEU A 488 15.23 0.81 14.74
CA LEU A 488 16.26 -0.01 15.38
C LEU A 488 17.68 0.43 15.01
N ARG A 489 17.88 0.91 13.78
CA ARG A 489 19.14 1.50 13.35
C ARG A 489 19.41 2.79 14.10
N ALA A 490 18.47 3.73 14.09
CA ALA A 490 18.58 5.00 14.79
C ALA A 490 18.85 4.80 16.30
N SER A 491 18.18 3.84 16.94
CA SER A 491 18.41 3.52 18.35
C SER A 491 19.85 3.05 18.63
N ARG A 492 20.43 2.23 17.74
CA ARG A 492 21.82 1.78 17.88
C ARG A 492 22.80 2.93 17.67
N ASP A 493 22.59 3.71 16.60
CA ASP A 493 23.44 4.85 16.27
C ASP A 493 23.43 5.88 17.42
N LEU A 494 22.25 6.13 18.03
CA LEU A 494 22.11 6.99 19.21
C LEU A 494 22.87 6.46 20.44
N HIS A 495 22.73 5.18 20.73
CA HIS A 495 23.39 4.57 21.86
C HIS A 495 24.92 4.62 21.74
N ASP A 496 25.43 4.30 20.56
CA ASP A 496 26.86 4.17 20.31
C ASP A 496 27.56 5.54 20.17
N LEU A 497 26.93 6.50 19.47
CA LEU A 497 27.53 7.82 19.23
C LEU A 497 27.32 8.77 20.39
N LEU A 498 26.10 8.91 20.89
CA LEU A 498 25.81 9.88 21.96
C LEU A 498 26.13 9.35 23.33
N GLY A 499 25.97 8.04 23.59
CA GLY A 499 26.29 7.45 24.89
C GLY A 499 27.78 7.62 25.29
N HIS A 500 28.70 7.43 24.34
CA HIS A 500 30.13 7.62 24.55
C HIS A 500 30.49 9.09 24.74
N ASN A 501 29.97 9.98 23.91
CA ASN A 501 30.31 11.41 24.00
C ASN A 501 29.76 12.04 25.29
N LEU A 502 28.52 11.73 25.67
CA LEU A 502 27.92 12.24 26.90
C LEU A 502 28.62 11.71 28.17
N ALA A 503 29.05 10.44 28.18
CA ALA A 503 29.82 9.90 29.28
C ALA A 503 31.18 10.60 29.44
N GLY A 504 31.85 10.92 28.34
CA GLY A 504 33.08 11.71 28.35
C GLY A 504 32.85 13.14 28.82
N ILE A 505 31.79 13.82 28.41
CA ILE A 505 31.41 15.15 28.88
C ILE A 505 31.16 15.14 30.38
N LEU A 506 30.41 14.17 30.90
CA LEU A 506 30.17 14.01 32.34
C LEU A 506 31.46 13.86 33.13
N LEU A 507 32.39 13.01 32.68
CA LEU A 507 33.67 12.81 33.34
C LEU A 507 34.49 14.10 33.37
N LYS A 508 34.56 14.84 32.28
CA LYS A 508 35.28 16.11 32.18
C LYS A 508 34.67 17.20 33.05
N LEU A 509 33.35 17.29 33.13
CA LEU A 509 32.65 18.22 34.04
C LEU A 509 32.89 17.86 35.52
N GLU A 510 32.93 16.57 35.87
CA GLU A 510 33.25 16.12 37.23
C GLU A 510 34.69 16.46 37.61
N LEU A 511 35.64 16.29 36.68
CA LEU A 511 37.04 16.69 36.88
C LEU A 511 37.18 18.22 37.02
N ALA A 512 36.46 19.00 36.22
CA ALA A 512 36.45 20.45 36.34
C ALA A 512 35.95 20.94 37.72
N GLY A 513 34.95 20.24 38.30
CA GLY A 513 34.47 20.52 39.65
C GLY A 513 35.42 20.11 40.76
N ARG A 514 36.22 19.02 40.59
CA ARG A 514 37.17 18.52 41.60
C ARG A 514 38.54 19.17 41.53
N LEU A 515 38.95 19.70 40.39
CA LEU A 515 40.26 20.28 40.13
C LEU A 515 40.11 21.73 39.63
N PRO A 516 39.87 22.70 40.53
CA PRO A 516 39.60 24.10 40.15
C PRO A 516 40.76 24.75 39.37
N GLU A 517 42.00 24.38 39.65
CA GLU A 517 43.19 24.90 38.94
C GLU A 517 43.22 24.47 37.45
N GLN A 518 42.61 23.33 37.10
CA GLN A 518 42.58 22.78 35.75
C GLN A 518 41.18 22.92 35.12
N ALA A 519 40.24 23.54 35.80
CA ALA A 519 38.85 23.63 35.36
C ALA A 519 38.71 24.25 33.95
N GLY A 520 39.51 25.28 33.63
CA GLY A 520 39.51 25.91 32.32
C GLY A 520 39.86 24.96 31.18
N ALA A 521 40.87 24.11 31.34
CA ALA A 521 41.27 23.11 30.35
C ALA A 521 40.18 22.05 30.15
N HIS A 522 39.59 21.55 31.24
CA HIS A 522 38.53 20.57 31.19
C HIS A 522 37.27 21.13 30.54
N LEU A 523 36.89 22.39 30.74
CA LEU A 523 35.75 23.03 30.09
C LEU A 523 35.99 23.25 28.60
N THR A 524 37.22 23.55 28.15
CA THR A 524 37.58 23.60 26.74
C THR A 524 37.42 22.22 26.06
N ASP A 525 37.87 21.14 26.74
CA ASP A 525 37.65 19.78 26.25
C ASP A 525 36.16 19.46 26.11
N VAL A 526 35.31 19.87 27.08
CA VAL A 526 33.87 19.70 27.05
C VAL A 526 33.25 20.43 25.85
N GLU A 527 33.71 21.64 25.53
CA GLU A 527 33.23 22.39 24.38
C GLU A 527 33.46 21.63 23.05
N VAL A 528 34.70 21.11 22.88
CA VAL A 528 35.02 20.27 21.70
C VAL A 528 34.18 18.99 21.65
N MET A 529 33.94 18.36 22.81
CA MET A 529 33.10 17.15 22.87
C MET A 529 31.62 17.43 22.59
N LEU A 530 31.10 18.58 23.01
CA LEU A 530 29.73 19.02 22.70
C LEU A 530 29.53 19.27 21.21
N GLU A 531 30.50 19.93 20.56
CA GLU A 531 30.48 20.13 19.12
C GLU A 531 30.47 18.78 18.36
N ARG A 532 31.26 17.81 18.81
CA ARG A 532 31.25 16.45 18.25
C ARG A 532 29.93 15.75 18.50
N ALA A 533 29.41 15.79 19.73
CA ALA A 533 28.13 15.16 20.06
C ALA A 533 26.97 15.74 19.24
N ARG A 534 26.99 17.07 19.05
CA ARG A 534 26.00 17.75 18.19
C ARG A 534 26.15 17.34 16.72
N ALA A 535 27.38 17.27 16.25
CA ALA A 535 27.68 16.80 14.91
C ALA A 535 27.23 15.34 14.70
N ASP A 536 27.42 14.47 15.70
CA ASP A 536 26.98 13.07 15.65
C ASP A 536 25.46 12.94 15.75
N LEU A 537 24.78 13.81 16.52
CA LEU A 537 23.32 13.89 16.57
C LEU A 537 22.73 14.24 15.19
N LEU A 538 23.29 15.24 14.53
CA LEU A 538 22.91 15.62 13.17
C LEU A 538 23.19 14.49 12.17
N ALA A 539 24.25 13.70 12.36
CA ALA A 539 24.54 12.53 11.55
C ALA A 539 23.55 11.39 11.79
N ALA A 540 23.22 11.10 13.04
CA ALA A 540 22.28 10.05 13.44
C ALA A 540 20.84 10.39 13.02
N SER A 541 20.47 11.67 13.05
CA SER A 541 19.17 12.16 12.58
C SER A 541 19.03 12.20 11.05
N GLY A 542 20.06 11.77 10.31
CA GLY A 542 20.05 11.80 8.84
C GLY A 542 20.24 13.20 8.25
N HIS A 543 20.50 14.23 9.09
CA HIS A 543 20.83 15.58 8.65
C HIS A 543 22.29 15.72 8.22
N ARG A 544 23.13 14.72 8.45
CA ARG A 544 24.51 14.64 7.96
C ARG A 544 24.68 13.79 6.72
N HIS A 545 23.81 13.95 5.79
CA HIS A 545 24.33 14.28 4.48
C HIS A 545 24.10 15.82 4.38
N GLU A 546 25.15 16.62 4.38
CA GLU A 546 25.21 17.52 3.24
C GLU A 546 24.65 16.68 2.14
N LEU A 547 23.41 17.00 1.76
CA LEU A 547 22.75 16.26 0.69
C LEU A 547 23.68 16.45 -0.47
N SER A 548 24.59 15.51 -0.69
CA SER A 548 25.40 15.51 -1.90
C SER A 548 24.36 15.49 -2.99
N LEU A 549 24.18 16.60 -3.62
CA LEU A 549 23.22 16.76 -4.71
C LEU A 549 23.42 15.67 -5.76
N GLU A 550 24.67 15.24 -5.92
CA GLU A 550 25.06 14.10 -6.75
C GLU A 550 24.44 12.79 -6.28
N GLN A 551 24.48 12.51 -4.97
CA GLN A 551 23.88 11.29 -4.40
C GLN A 551 22.35 11.35 -4.51
N GLU A 552 21.74 12.52 -4.32
CA GLU A 552 20.29 12.69 -4.46
C GLU A 552 19.85 12.56 -5.92
N ALA A 553 20.64 13.05 -6.87
CA ALA A 553 20.41 12.89 -8.30
C ALA A 553 20.53 11.41 -8.74
N ALA A 554 21.50 10.68 -8.19
CA ALA A 554 21.63 9.23 -8.41
C ALA A 554 20.43 8.48 -7.85
N ASN A 555 20.02 8.77 -6.61
CA ASN A 555 18.84 8.19 -5.96
C ASN A 555 17.55 8.50 -6.73
N ALA A 556 17.39 9.74 -7.19
CA ALA A 556 16.25 10.18 -8.01
C ALA A 556 16.12 9.34 -9.28
N ARG A 557 17.25 9.13 -10.00
CA ARG A 557 17.30 8.31 -11.21
C ARG A 557 16.92 6.85 -10.92
N GLU A 558 17.44 6.29 -9.85
CA GLU A 558 17.19 4.89 -9.48
C GLU A 558 15.73 4.67 -9.06
N LEU A 559 15.16 5.57 -8.24
CA LEU A 559 13.77 5.53 -7.79
C LEU A 559 12.76 5.66 -8.94
N LEU A 560 12.99 6.60 -9.84
CA LEU A 560 12.10 6.80 -11.00
C LEU A 560 12.18 5.62 -11.96
N ARG A 561 13.37 5.07 -12.22
CA ARG A 561 13.54 3.86 -13.03
C ARG A 561 12.90 2.64 -12.38
N ALA A 562 13.03 2.47 -11.08
CA ALA A 562 12.35 1.41 -10.34
C ALA A 562 10.82 1.50 -10.41
N ALA A 563 10.29 2.73 -10.53
CA ALA A 563 8.88 2.99 -10.77
C ALA A 563 8.44 2.79 -12.24
N GLY A 564 9.35 2.41 -13.14
CA GLY A 564 9.07 2.21 -14.56
C GLY A 564 8.98 3.51 -15.36
N ILE A 565 9.59 4.59 -14.86
CA ILE A 565 9.67 5.90 -15.52
C ILE A 565 11.02 6.01 -16.21
N GLU A 566 11.04 6.36 -17.48
CA GLU A 566 12.24 6.65 -18.23
C GLU A 566 12.78 8.02 -17.83
N VAL A 567 14.05 8.07 -17.36
CA VAL A 567 14.65 9.29 -16.78
C VAL A 567 15.82 9.77 -17.60
N GLU A 568 15.74 10.99 -18.06
CA GLU A 568 16.84 11.76 -18.60
C GLU A 568 17.36 12.71 -17.53
N LEU A 569 18.62 12.54 -17.10
CA LEU A 569 19.24 13.35 -16.06
C LEU A 569 20.50 14.02 -16.62
N THR A 570 20.49 15.34 -16.63
CA THR A 570 21.67 16.18 -16.86
C THR A 570 22.11 16.78 -15.54
N PHE A 571 23.38 16.60 -15.19
CA PHE A 571 23.95 17.02 -13.91
C PHE A 571 25.22 17.81 -14.13
N GLU A 572 25.25 19.04 -13.63
CA GLU A 572 26.44 19.87 -13.51
C GLU A 572 26.70 20.14 -12.03
N GLU A 573 27.97 20.31 -11.66
CA GLU A 573 28.36 20.54 -10.27
C GLU A 573 27.90 21.92 -9.78
N VAL A 574 27.09 21.94 -8.72
CA VAL A 574 26.52 23.14 -8.11
C VAL A 574 27.44 23.63 -6.99
N PRO A 575 27.66 24.94 -6.80
CA PRO A 575 28.45 25.49 -5.69
C PRO A 575 27.93 25.06 -4.29
N GLY A 576 28.84 24.80 -3.35
CA GLY A 576 28.59 24.19 -2.05
C GLY A 576 27.38 24.71 -1.25
N PRO A 577 27.16 26.02 -1.07
CA PRO A 577 26.03 26.53 -0.27
C PRO A 577 24.66 26.21 -0.83
N ALA A 578 24.53 26.07 -2.16
CA ALA A 578 23.27 25.81 -2.85
C ALA A 578 22.92 24.32 -2.93
N GLN A 579 23.90 23.42 -2.81
CA GLN A 579 23.70 21.98 -3.02
C GLN A 579 22.58 21.40 -2.16
N SER A 580 22.57 21.74 -0.87
CA SER A 580 21.60 21.19 0.09
C SER A 580 20.16 21.61 -0.23
N LEU A 581 19.94 22.87 -0.64
CA LEU A 581 18.61 23.36 -0.97
C LEU A 581 18.11 22.75 -2.30
N VAL A 582 18.97 22.71 -3.32
CA VAL A 582 18.65 22.07 -4.61
C VAL A 582 18.34 20.59 -4.43
N ALA A 583 19.08 19.89 -3.56
CA ALA A 583 18.84 18.49 -3.23
C ALA A 583 17.48 18.27 -2.54
N VAL A 584 17.07 19.17 -1.61
CA VAL A 584 15.74 19.12 -0.98
C VAL A 584 14.63 19.32 -2.02
N VAL A 585 14.78 20.30 -2.93
CA VAL A 585 13.80 20.54 -3.98
C VAL A 585 13.70 19.36 -4.94
N LEU A 586 14.83 18.75 -5.32
CA LEU A 586 14.87 17.56 -6.18
C LEU A 586 14.12 16.39 -5.54
N ARG A 587 14.39 16.12 -4.26
CA ARG A 587 13.73 15.02 -3.51
C ARG A 587 12.22 15.19 -3.49
N GLU A 588 11.72 16.38 -3.19
CA GLU A 588 10.29 16.66 -3.16
C GLU A 588 9.67 16.58 -4.55
N ALA A 589 10.36 17.07 -5.60
CA ALA A 589 9.92 16.96 -6.98
C ALA A 589 9.76 15.48 -7.39
N VAL A 590 10.74 14.62 -7.10
CA VAL A 590 10.69 13.18 -7.36
C VAL A 590 9.55 12.51 -6.58
N THR A 591 9.38 12.89 -5.31
CA THR A 591 8.27 12.40 -4.48
C THR A 591 6.92 12.78 -5.08
N ASN A 592 6.78 14.00 -5.60
CA ASN A 592 5.56 14.47 -6.24
C ASN A 592 5.29 13.74 -7.56
N ILE A 593 6.30 13.45 -8.37
CA ILE A 593 6.15 12.59 -9.56
C ILE A 593 5.60 11.23 -9.18
N LEU A 594 6.21 10.57 -8.20
CA LEU A 594 5.82 9.22 -7.77
C LEU A 594 4.42 9.15 -7.14
N ARG A 595 3.98 10.23 -6.48
CA ARG A 595 2.68 10.27 -5.79
C ARG A 595 1.53 10.77 -6.65
N HIS A 596 1.79 11.77 -7.49
CA HIS A 596 0.75 12.59 -8.09
C HIS A 596 0.70 12.51 -9.60
N SER A 597 1.67 11.84 -10.26
CA SER A 597 1.67 11.67 -11.70
C SER A 597 1.51 10.21 -12.14
N ARG A 598 1.20 10.03 -13.43
CA ARG A 598 1.28 8.77 -14.15
C ARG A 598 2.39 8.85 -15.19
N ALA A 599 3.50 9.46 -14.81
CA ALA A 599 4.61 9.72 -15.69
C ALA A 599 5.15 8.42 -16.30
N ARG A 600 5.54 8.52 -17.56
CA ARG A 600 6.35 7.53 -18.27
C ARG A 600 7.74 8.06 -18.55
N HIS A 601 7.88 9.38 -18.61
CA HIS A 601 9.12 10.08 -18.87
C HIS A 601 9.27 11.22 -17.88
N ALA A 602 10.50 11.41 -17.39
CA ALA A 602 10.89 12.51 -16.53
C ALA A 602 12.26 13.04 -16.98
N THR A 603 12.38 14.34 -17.11
CA THR A 603 13.63 15.03 -17.42
C THR A 603 14.05 15.87 -16.22
N ILE A 604 15.26 15.67 -15.73
CA ILE A 604 15.85 16.39 -14.61
C ILE A 604 17.10 17.09 -15.12
N VAL A 605 17.17 18.41 -14.98
CA VAL A 605 18.31 19.23 -15.37
C VAL A 605 18.79 20.02 -14.17
N ILE A 606 20.05 19.84 -13.81
CA ILE A 606 20.76 20.54 -12.74
C ILE A 606 21.94 21.26 -13.38
N THR A 607 22.04 22.56 -13.19
CA THR A 607 23.08 23.39 -13.81
C THR A 607 24.03 23.98 -12.79
N ALA A 608 25.26 24.29 -13.21
CA ALA A 608 26.27 24.94 -12.38
C ALA A 608 25.85 26.33 -11.87
N GLU A 609 25.07 27.09 -12.65
CA GLU A 609 24.25 28.18 -12.11
C GLU A 609 23.15 27.53 -11.28
N PRO A 610 23.13 27.69 -9.92
CA PRO A 610 22.32 26.86 -9.04
C PRO A 610 20.85 26.83 -9.45
N SER A 611 20.51 26.03 -10.46
CA SER A 611 19.14 25.83 -10.90
C SER A 611 18.80 24.37 -11.08
N LEU A 612 17.54 24.06 -10.79
CA LEU A 612 16.93 22.75 -10.97
C LEU A 612 15.69 22.90 -11.82
N SER A 613 15.61 22.12 -12.88
CA SER A 613 14.39 21.94 -13.67
C SER A 613 13.98 20.48 -13.68
N VAL A 614 12.75 20.19 -13.25
CA VAL A 614 12.16 18.84 -13.28
C VAL A 614 10.90 18.91 -14.12
N VAL A 615 10.84 18.10 -15.17
CA VAL A 615 9.67 18.01 -16.07
C VAL A 615 9.22 16.57 -16.14
N ASN A 616 7.94 16.30 -15.99
CA ASN A 616 7.38 14.98 -16.19
C ASN A 616 6.08 15.03 -17.00
N ASP A 617 5.78 13.95 -17.70
CA ASP A 617 4.51 13.69 -18.36
C ASP A 617 3.49 13.04 -17.40
N GLY A 618 2.31 12.70 -17.91
CA GLY A 618 1.31 11.90 -17.17
C GLY A 618 0.61 12.62 -16.02
N VAL A 619 0.54 13.95 -16.08
CA VAL A 619 -0.18 14.76 -15.09
C VAL A 619 -1.68 14.70 -15.39
N PRO A 620 -2.54 14.29 -14.43
CA PRO A 620 -3.98 14.47 -14.59
C PRO A 620 -4.27 15.95 -14.77
N HIS A 621 -5.19 16.31 -15.66
CA HIS A 621 -5.55 17.71 -15.93
C HIS A 621 -5.77 18.43 -14.60
N ALA A 622 -4.90 19.40 -14.31
CA ALA A 622 -4.91 20.13 -13.06
C ALA A 622 -6.21 20.95 -12.96
N VAL A 623 -6.89 20.83 -11.83
CA VAL A 623 -7.89 21.82 -11.43
C VAL A 623 -7.11 23.08 -11.08
N PRO A 624 -7.32 24.21 -11.76
CA PRO A 624 -6.63 25.46 -11.46
C PRO A 624 -6.92 25.87 -10.00
N GLY A 625 -5.89 26.12 -9.19
CA GLY A 625 -6.02 26.80 -7.90
C GLY A 625 -5.66 26.02 -6.62
N ARG A 626 -5.24 24.76 -6.66
CA ARG A 626 -4.73 24.06 -5.46
C ARG A 626 -3.24 23.73 -5.60
N VAL A 627 -2.40 24.64 -5.16
CA VAL A 627 -1.00 24.34 -4.85
C VAL A 627 -0.99 23.48 -3.58
N GLY A 628 -0.52 22.25 -3.66
CA GLY A 628 -0.41 21.36 -2.48
C GLY A 628 0.54 21.97 -1.44
N ALA A 629 0.31 21.71 -0.16
CA ALA A 629 1.11 22.26 0.95
C ALA A 629 2.64 22.04 0.79
N GLY A 630 3.07 20.94 0.16
CA GLY A 630 4.49 20.65 -0.12
C GLY A 630 5.14 21.65 -1.08
N LEU A 631 4.46 22.01 -2.18
CA LEU A 631 4.98 22.99 -3.15
C LEU A 631 4.98 24.41 -2.57
N GLY A 632 4.03 24.73 -1.67
CA GLY A 632 4.01 25.99 -0.93
C GLY A 632 5.23 26.14 -0.02
N ASN A 633 5.57 25.11 0.74
CA ASN A 633 6.75 25.10 1.62
C ASN A 633 8.07 25.20 0.84
N LEU A 634 8.16 24.54 -0.33
CA LEU A 634 9.34 24.64 -1.19
C LEU A 634 9.51 26.06 -1.74
N ARG A 635 8.41 26.67 -2.18
CA ARG A 635 8.43 28.07 -2.65
C ARG A 635 8.99 28.98 -1.58
N THR A 636 8.43 28.92 -0.36
CA THR A 636 8.89 29.76 0.76
C THR A 636 10.38 29.58 1.02
N ARG A 637 10.88 28.34 1.07
CA ARG A 637 12.31 28.07 1.32
C ARG A 637 13.23 28.60 0.22
N VAL A 638 12.84 28.46 -1.06
CA VAL A 638 13.62 28.95 -2.19
C VAL A 638 13.61 30.48 -2.23
N GLU A 639 12.46 31.09 -1.94
CA GLU A 639 12.30 32.56 -1.90
C GLU A 639 13.04 33.16 -0.68
N GLU A 640 13.02 32.51 0.47
CA GLU A 640 13.80 32.90 1.66
C GLU A 640 15.32 32.85 1.40
N ALA A 641 15.77 31.89 0.57
CA ALA A 641 17.16 31.80 0.12
C ALA A 641 17.48 32.81 -1.04
N GLY A 642 16.58 33.73 -1.34
CA GLY A 642 16.75 34.74 -2.40
C GLY A 642 16.61 34.19 -3.82
N GLY A 643 16.06 32.98 -3.97
CA GLY A 643 15.83 32.33 -5.26
C GLY A 643 14.45 32.59 -5.86
N THR A 644 14.22 31.99 -7.01
CA THR A 644 12.91 31.96 -7.69
C THR A 644 12.40 30.54 -7.80
N PHE A 645 11.09 30.34 -7.55
CA PHE A 645 10.43 29.04 -7.63
C PHE A 645 9.18 29.13 -8.51
N SER A 646 9.07 28.24 -9.49
CA SER A 646 7.85 28.08 -10.26
C SER A 646 7.47 26.59 -10.38
N ALA A 647 6.18 26.31 -10.30
CA ALA A 647 5.65 24.99 -10.51
C ALA A 647 4.28 25.10 -11.20
N GLY A 648 4.08 24.36 -12.29
CA GLY A 648 2.85 24.43 -13.06
C GLY A 648 2.71 23.28 -14.04
N SER A 649 1.49 23.09 -14.56
CA SER A 649 1.17 22.10 -15.58
C SER A 649 0.82 22.82 -16.87
N GLU A 650 1.52 22.48 -17.96
CA GLU A 650 1.32 23.02 -19.30
C GLU A 650 1.40 21.85 -20.30
N ASP A 651 0.47 21.77 -21.25
CA ASP A 651 0.41 20.76 -22.32
C ASP A 651 0.50 19.28 -21.83
N GLY A 652 -0.09 18.98 -20.65
CA GLY A 652 -0.07 17.64 -20.09
C GLY A 652 1.27 17.24 -19.44
N ARG A 653 2.20 18.18 -19.31
CA ARG A 653 3.46 18.03 -18.58
C ARG A 653 3.45 18.91 -17.34
N PHE A 654 4.02 18.42 -16.26
CA PHE A 654 4.30 19.25 -15.08
C PHE A 654 5.75 19.68 -15.11
N ARG A 655 5.96 20.97 -14.88
CA ARG A 655 7.30 21.57 -14.79
C ARG A 655 7.45 22.20 -13.41
N LEU A 656 8.54 21.88 -12.74
CA LEU A 656 9.00 22.54 -11.53
C LEU A 656 10.39 23.13 -11.83
N THR A 657 10.57 24.41 -11.54
CA THR A 657 11.87 25.08 -11.65
C THR A 657 12.18 25.83 -10.36
N ALA A 658 13.42 25.69 -9.90
CA ALA A 658 13.97 26.47 -8.80
C ALA A 658 15.34 26.99 -9.23
N ALA A 659 15.55 28.30 -9.12
CA ALA A 659 16.82 28.92 -9.41
C ALA A 659 17.26 29.80 -8.22
N LEU A 660 18.51 29.67 -7.81
CA LEU A 660 19.09 30.37 -6.68
C LEU A 660 20.09 31.41 -7.18
N ASP A 661 20.14 32.60 -6.55
CA ASP A 661 21.10 33.65 -6.89
C ASP A 661 22.43 33.39 -6.15
N PRO A 662 23.51 33.05 -6.87
CA PRO A 662 24.81 32.78 -6.25
C PRO A 662 25.37 33.98 -5.45
N ALA A 663 25.04 35.21 -5.85
CA ALA A 663 25.54 36.40 -5.20
C ALA A 663 24.94 36.63 -3.80
N ARG A 664 23.72 36.19 -3.57
CA ARG A 664 23.04 36.30 -2.28
C ARG A 664 23.43 35.19 -1.30
N LEU A 665 23.74 33.98 -1.79
CA LEU A 665 24.19 32.86 -0.97
C LEU A 665 25.57 33.07 -0.33
N LEU A 666 26.40 33.96 -0.89
CA LEU A 666 27.71 34.31 -0.36
C LEU A 666 27.65 35.49 0.62
N GLY A 667 26.51 36.23 0.66
CA GLY A 667 26.35 37.44 1.48
C GLY A 667 26.00 37.19 2.95
N ASP A 668 25.39 36.07 3.31
CA ASP A 668 24.91 35.81 4.66
C ASP A 668 25.93 35.08 5.58
N ALA A 669 27.17 34.86 5.11
CA ALA A 669 28.24 34.32 5.95
C ALA A 669 28.86 35.37 6.92
N HIS A 670 28.48 36.65 6.82
CA HIS A 670 28.92 37.71 7.72
C HIS A 670 27.73 38.62 8.09
N GLY A 671 27.02 38.30 9.14
CA GLY A 671 26.04 39.22 9.70
C GLY A 671 24.97 38.53 10.53
N VAL A 672 25.32 38.21 11.74
CA VAL A 672 24.35 37.92 12.81
C VAL A 672 23.92 39.26 13.38
N ASP A 673 22.68 39.64 13.23
CA ASP A 673 22.01 40.56 14.15
C ASP A 673 20.67 39.99 14.60
N PRO A 674 20.38 40.12 15.90
CA PRO A 674 19.30 39.36 16.54
C PRO A 674 18.02 40.18 16.68
N VAL A 675 16.91 39.45 16.62
CA VAL A 675 15.64 39.70 17.32
C VAL A 675 14.80 40.90 16.92
N ALA A 676 13.69 40.64 16.30
CA ALA A 676 12.48 41.45 16.54
C ALA A 676 11.27 40.48 16.67
N GLY A 677 10.53 40.72 17.74
CA GLY A 677 9.52 39.85 18.31
C GLY A 677 8.28 39.67 17.44
N VAL A 678 7.65 38.54 17.68
CA VAL A 678 6.31 38.22 17.22
C VAL A 678 5.29 38.86 18.17
N GLU A 679 4.54 39.83 17.69
CA GLU A 679 3.25 40.20 18.27
C GLU A 679 2.10 39.50 17.54
N LEU A 680 1.32 38.77 18.31
CA LEU A 680 0.02 38.25 17.92
C LEU A 680 -1.02 39.39 17.94
N GLY A 681 -1.62 39.71 16.79
CA GLY A 681 -2.77 40.60 16.71
C GLY A 681 -3.68 40.17 15.56
N GLY A 682 -4.92 39.91 15.93
CA GLY A 682 -5.96 39.45 15.01
C GLY A 682 -6.59 40.56 14.19
N ASP A 683 -7.56 40.14 13.43
CA ASP A 683 -8.65 40.84 12.75
C ASP A 683 -8.50 41.17 11.26
N GLY A 684 -9.56 40.71 10.63
CA GLY A 684 -9.92 40.72 9.26
C GLY A 684 -9.88 42.08 8.54
N ALA A 685 -9.65 41.98 7.25
CA ALA A 685 -10.25 42.89 6.27
C ALA A 685 -10.09 42.37 4.84
N GLN A 686 -11.18 42.37 4.13
CA GLN A 686 -11.31 42.29 2.68
C GLN A 686 -10.38 43.30 1.99
N VAL A 687 -9.72 42.91 0.90
CA VAL A 687 -9.23 43.86 -0.10
C VAL A 687 -9.65 43.39 -1.49
N VAL A 688 -10.39 44.29 -2.09
CA VAL A 688 -10.92 44.39 -3.42
C VAL A 688 -9.78 44.45 -4.45
N ALA A 689 -10.03 43.80 -5.59
CA ALA A 689 -9.22 43.90 -6.78
C ALA A 689 -9.15 45.32 -7.32
N ASP A 690 -7.96 45.77 -7.76
CA ASP A 690 -7.87 46.82 -8.75
C ASP A 690 -6.81 46.44 -9.81
N ARG A 691 -7.24 46.48 -11.07
CA ARG A 691 -6.40 46.36 -12.28
C ARG A 691 -5.93 47.74 -12.69
N PRO A 692 -4.76 47.89 -13.23
CA PRO A 692 -4.55 48.92 -14.24
C PRO A 692 -4.35 48.36 -15.65
N ARG A 693 -5.07 48.96 -16.55
CA ARG A 693 -4.86 48.89 -18.01
C ARG A 693 -3.55 49.62 -18.40
N ARG A 694 -2.72 49.00 -19.19
CA ARG A 694 -2.27 49.38 -20.52
C ARG A 694 -1.39 48.30 -21.09
#